data_a2529d786b8c7f7204ccc0ea2f05bb0c
#
_entry.id   a2529d786b8c7f7204ccc0ea2f05bb0c
#
_cell.length_a   1.000
_cell.length_b   1.000
_cell.length_c   1.000
_cell.angle_alpha   90.00
_cell.angle_beta   90.00
_cell.angle_gamma   90.00
#
_symmetry.space_group_name_H-M   'P 1'
#
loop_
_entity.id
_entity.type
_entity.pdbx_description
1 polymer ?
#
loop_
_entity_poly.entity_id
_entity_poly.type
_entity_poly.pdbx_seq_one_letter_code
_entity_poly.pdbx_strand_id
1 'polypeptide(L)'
;MIEDVRCGATWLAWAVVLGFGMSGPVWGQGNPGVAPAATEVEESSVLRLEMSTAPYSYRVVEKASGDVLVAETGATVFTTNGYTVQSVTDVTKSSREMKAVLHLEGTSVPAQVSFTFVKPEVLRVVLRFNNGVAAEIREEFRDQGEHYYGIWEMPYGGNIDNRGADHEFMGIRHEADVNYSSARAPFYATSKNYGVYVETTAKGRFAIAKGGKTSFSFFDTELKYDVIYGRSYGEILGRYNASAGPAVMPPTWAFGSIWWRDDHHADLRRAKNAQEKVIEDADKLRALKIPAGAIWLDRPFGTGEMGWGNMDFDEAFPDPPKMISDLRERGMNLLIWVANRAWNQLLTEGAARRYLYFGRGSAADMKNPQAYAWFKEKLNEYVRLGVKGYKIDRGEEDELPLADENLNAILFPQMAAEGLRDVHGHDFFNFTRNVNDTARKYTAVWNGDTRSTFAGLEVSMKNALRCGAINFPMWGSDTGGYIRVPEKELFARWLEFSAYSPMMEILIGPKRTIWDDYDEELVGIARTQVAAHHDLIPYTRSYLYQAKQTGMPVMRSLIFAYPGESGFSDSWDEYMYGENILVAPVTTAGATSRNVTLPPGRWMNYNDKPTVQEGGKTVTAAAPLGTIPLFVREGAIVPRGDIVRLNNNWEANWKAKLRIEIFPAEKGASEFEYFTGTAAQKIRVSTEGDRVTIQFGDLGEEGVLEVYCRKAKDVVKNGVKLRAGSDYRYEAGTQKLTIPFKGVANVELVGTASVFAR
;
A
#
# COMPACT_ATOMS: atom_id res chain seq x y z
N MET A 1 32.42 23.17 30.33
CA MET A 1 33.27 22.71 31.41
C MET A 1 33.21 21.20 31.33
N ILE A 2 34.15 20.55 30.61
CA ILE A 2 35.33 19.92 31.14
C ILE A 2 34.92 18.62 31.87
N GLU A 3 35.34 17.44 31.51
CA GLU A 3 36.67 16.95 31.19
C GLU A 3 36.66 15.62 30.40
N ASP A 4 37.65 15.48 29.57
CA ASP A 4 38.17 14.26 28.94
C ASP A 4 38.73 13.26 29.98
N VAL A 5 38.58 11.96 29.70
CA VAL A 5 39.56 10.94 30.13
C VAL A 5 39.84 9.97 29.02
N ARG A 6 41.02 10.03 28.46
CA ARG A 6 41.71 9.01 27.63
C ARG A 6 42.41 7.99 28.55
N CYS A 7 42.36 6.72 28.15
CA CYS A 7 43.44 5.73 28.37
C CYS A 7 43.02 4.46 27.58
N GLY A 8 43.75 3.80 26.75
CA GLY A 8 45.20 3.62 26.61
C GLY A 8 45.36 2.18 26.08
N ALA A 9 45.85 2.05 24.86
CA ALA A 9 46.07 0.76 24.18
C ALA A 9 47.26 -0.02 24.78
N THR A 10 47.15 -1.34 24.84
CA THR A 10 48.33 -2.22 24.86
C THR A 10 48.15 -3.43 23.94
N TRP A 11 49.04 -3.49 22.97
CA TRP A 11 49.25 -4.61 22.08
C TRP A 11 50.08 -5.71 22.77
N LEU A 12 49.72 -6.97 22.58
CA LEU A 12 50.64 -8.09 22.76
C LEU A 12 50.47 -9.09 21.61
N ALA A 13 51.49 -9.11 20.78
CA ALA A 13 51.72 -10.10 19.74
C ALA A 13 52.32 -11.35 20.36
N TRP A 14 51.89 -12.56 19.93
CA TRP A 14 52.67 -13.79 20.06
C TRP A 14 52.71 -14.57 18.75
N ALA A 15 53.85 -15.08 18.50
CA ALA A 15 54.36 -15.58 17.24
C ALA A 15 53.92 -17.03 16.94
N VAL A 16 53.98 -17.29 15.64
CA VAL A 16 53.84 -18.57 14.94
C VAL A 16 54.91 -19.58 15.37
N VAL A 17 54.52 -20.82 15.58
CA VAL A 17 55.42 -21.99 15.43
C VAL A 17 54.72 -23.02 14.53
N LEU A 18 55.31 -23.25 13.37
CA LEU A 18 55.05 -24.33 12.44
C LEU A 18 55.61 -25.66 12.99
N GLY A 19 54.77 -26.66 13.08
CA GLY A 19 55.19 -28.06 13.32
C GLY A 19 54.54 -29.00 12.30
N PHE A 20 55.33 -29.45 11.31
CA PHE A 20 54.96 -30.57 10.43
C PHE A 20 55.06 -31.85 11.19
N GLY A 21 53.96 -32.62 11.26
CA GLY A 21 53.93 -33.97 11.73
C GLY A 21 53.07 -34.82 10.82
N MET A 22 53.64 -35.63 9.95
CA MET A 22 52.97 -36.67 9.21
C MET A 22 52.66 -37.85 10.18
N SER A 23 51.37 -38.26 10.25
CA SER A 23 51.04 -39.59 10.72
C SER A 23 49.80 -40.08 9.96
N GLY A 24 49.87 -41.29 9.51
CA GLY A 24 48.95 -41.98 8.60
C GLY A 24 47.57 -42.28 9.17
N PRO A 25 46.69 -42.90 8.38
CA PRO A 25 45.26 -42.99 8.66
C PRO A 25 44.97 -43.97 9.81
N VAL A 26 44.42 -43.41 10.89
CA VAL A 26 43.76 -44.24 11.93
C VAL A 26 42.31 -44.44 11.50
N TRP A 27 41.96 -45.65 11.22
CA TRP A 27 40.56 -46.08 11.04
C TRP A 27 39.84 -45.92 12.39
N GLY A 28 39.14 -44.77 12.57
CA GLY A 28 38.22 -44.57 13.68
C GLY A 28 36.93 -45.35 13.43
N GLN A 29 36.56 -46.17 14.37
CA GLN A 29 35.31 -46.93 14.39
C GLN A 29 34.12 -45.96 14.24
N GLY A 30 33.31 -46.18 13.20
CA GLY A 30 32.07 -45.45 12.98
C GLY A 30 31.09 -45.65 14.13
N ASN A 31 30.49 -44.60 14.58
CA ASN A 31 29.38 -44.58 15.52
C ASN A 31 28.20 -45.35 14.86
N PRO A 32 27.63 -46.38 15.44
CA PRO A 32 26.51 -47.09 14.86
C PRO A 32 25.25 -46.30 15.14
N GLY A 33 24.69 -45.58 14.13
CA GLY A 33 23.35 -44.99 14.27
C GLY A 33 22.96 -43.85 13.38
N VAL A 34 23.82 -43.37 12.49
CA VAL A 34 23.39 -42.36 11.52
C VAL A 34 23.03 -43.05 10.21
N ALA A 35 21.75 -43.18 9.93
CA ALA A 35 21.30 -43.63 8.61
C ALA A 35 21.93 -42.74 7.52
N PRO A 36 22.31 -43.33 6.36
CA PRO A 36 22.88 -42.54 5.28
C PRO A 36 21.91 -41.42 4.89
N ALA A 37 22.44 -40.23 4.65
CA ALA A 37 21.65 -39.05 4.21
C ALA A 37 20.79 -39.44 3.00
N ALA A 38 19.49 -39.46 3.17
CA ALA A 38 18.52 -39.66 2.10
C ALA A 38 17.95 -38.34 1.66
N THR A 39 17.68 -38.20 0.37
CA THR A 39 16.91 -37.08 -0.17
C THR A 39 15.50 -37.53 -0.41
N GLU A 40 14.56 -36.91 0.27
CA GLU A 40 13.14 -37.13 0.09
C GLU A 40 12.59 -36.09 -0.88
N VAL A 41 11.78 -36.53 -1.84
CA VAL A 41 11.24 -35.66 -2.90
C VAL A 41 9.71 -35.69 -2.87
N GLU A 42 9.08 -34.54 -3.00
CA GLU A 42 7.64 -34.36 -3.22
C GLU A 42 7.42 -33.33 -4.32
N GLU A 43 6.42 -33.51 -5.18
CA GLU A 43 6.23 -32.66 -6.35
C GLU A 43 4.78 -32.25 -6.57
N SER A 44 4.61 -31.03 -7.05
CA SER A 44 3.41 -30.57 -7.76
C SER A 44 3.63 -30.62 -9.27
N SER A 45 2.68 -30.10 -10.06
CA SER A 45 2.91 -29.90 -11.50
C SER A 45 3.92 -28.78 -11.81
N VAL A 46 4.22 -27.90 -10.86
CA VAL A 46 5.06 -26.70 -11.05
C VAL A 46 6.32 -26.75 -10.19
N LEU A 47 6.20 -27.12 -8.93
CA LEU A 47 7.29 -27.10 -7.94
C LEU A 47 7.72 -28.49 -7.54
N ARG A 48 9.00 -28.61 -7.16
CA ARG A 48 9.60 -29.78 -6.54
C ARG A 48 10.23 -29.38 -5.21
N LEU A 49 9.85 -30.07 -4.15
CA LEU A 49 10.49 -30.05 -2.85
C LEU A 49 11.52 -31.17 -2.77
N GLU A 50 12.73 -30.86 -2.35
CA GLU A 50 13.80 -31.83 -2.06
C GLU A 50 14.28 -31.62 -0.62
N MET A 51 14.11 -32.60 0.26
CA MET A 51 14.48 -32.53 1.66
C MET A 51 15.61 -33.56 1.96
N SER A 52 16.71 -33.09 2.54
CA SER A 52 17.76 -33.93 3.10
C SER A 52 17.40 -34.33 4.53
N THR A 53 17.63 -35.60 4.88
CA THR A 53 17.29 -36.10 6.21
C THR A 53 18.42 -35.97 7.24
N ALA A 54 19.68 -35.89 6.79
CA ALA A 54 20.84 -35.73 7.67
C ALA A 54 22.06 -35.12 6.92
N PRO A 55 22.50 -33.89 7.19
CA PRO A 55 21.79 -32.91 8.02
C PRO A 55 20.46 -32.50 7.40
N TYR A 56 19.50 -32.08 8.25
CA TYR A 56 18.24 -31.54 7.77
C TYR A 56 18.48 -30.27 6.97
N SER A 57 17.93 -30.26 5.80
CA SER A 57 17.77 -29.06 4.95
C SER A 57 16.74 -29.33 3.86
N TYR A 58 16.22 -28.30 3.21
CA TYR A 58 15.39 -28.50 2.04
C TYR A 58 15.59 -27.38 1.02
N ARG A 59 15.17 -27.67 -0.21
CA ARG A 59 15.07 -26.68 -1.28
C ARG A 59 13.79 -26.84 -2.06
N VAL A 60 13.30 -25.72 -2.57
CA VAL A 60 12.14 -25.65 -3.48
C VAL A 60 12.64 -25.22 -4.84
N VAL A 61 12.31 -26.00 -5.84
CA VAL A 61 12.80 -25.85 -7.22
C VAL A 61 11.60 -25.64 -8.16
N GLU A 62 11.67 -24.67 -9.05
CA GLU A 62 10.76 -24.56 -10.18
C GLU A 62 11.14 -25.59 -11.24
N LYS A 63 10.17 -26.42 -11.67
CA LYS A 63 10.46 -27.63 -12.46
C LYS A 63 10.83 -27.36 -13.90
N ALA A 64 10.30 -26.30 -14.52
CA ALA A 64 10.51 -26.04 -15.93
C ALA A 64 11.88 -25.40 -16.21
N SER A 65 12.34 -24.49 -15.34
CA SER A 65 13.65 -23.85 -15.45
C SER A 65 14.75 -24.61 -14.71
N GLY A 66 14.38 -25.33 -13.63
CA GLY A 66 15.34 -25.91 -12.69
C GLY A 66 15.84 -24.90 -11.65
N ASP A 67 15.28 -23.68 -11.59
CA ASP A 67 15.71 -22.64 -10.67
C ASP A 67 15.38 -23.01 -9.23
N VAL A 68 16.35 -22.84 -8.33
CA VAL A 68 16.16 -22.97 -6.88
C VAL A 68 15.55 -21.66 -6.37
N LEU A 69 14.30 -21.73 -5.93
CA LEU A 69 13.58 -20.57 -5.37
C LEU A 69 14.07 -20.27 -3.95
N VAL A 70 14.00 -21.25 -3.07
CA VAL A 70 14.53 -21.18 -1.71
C VAL A 70 15.45 -22.36 -1.45
N ALA A 71 16.49 -22.13 -0.66
CA ALA A 71 17.38 -23.15 -0.15
C ALA A 71 17.57 -22.90 1.35
N GLU A 72 16.92 -23.72 2.16
CA GLU A 72 17.11 -23.72 3.61
C GLU A 72 18.57 -24.10 3.93
N THR A 73 19.15 -23.47 4.96
CA THR A 73 20.58 -23.56 5.23
C THR A 73 20.98 -24.76 6.11
N GLY A 74 20.04 -25.60 6.48
CA GLY A 74 20.23 -26.68 7.43
C GLY A 74 20.14 -26.26 8.90
N ALA A 75 19.69 -25.03 9.16
CA ALA A 75 19.66 -24.42 10.48
C ALA A 75 18.27 -23.92 10.86
N THR A 76 17.28 -24.78 10.83
CA THR A 76 16.02 -24.49 11.48
C THR A 76 16.26 -24.43 12.98
N VAL A 77 16.02 -23.25 13.58
CA VAL A 77 16.38 -22.96 14.98
C VAL A 77 15.13 -22.74 15.80
N PHE A 78 15.02 -23.48 16.91
CA PHE A 78 14.01 -23.23 17.94
C PHE A 78 14.72 -22.52 19.11
N THR A 79 14.57 -21.20 19.19
CA THR A 79 15.52 -20.34 19.88
C THR A 79 15.28 -20.15 21.37
N THR A 80 14.13 -20.57 21.93
CA THR A 80 13.89 -20.39 23.38
C THR A 80 15.01 -21.01 24.24
N ASN A 81 15.61 -22.13 23.79
CA ASN A 81 16.74 -22.81 24.43
C ASN A 81 17.92 -23.04 23.48
N GLY A 82 17.91 -22.46 22.29
CA GLY A 82 18.99 -22.63 21.30
C GLY A 82 19.06 -24.00 20.64
N TYR A 83 17.94 -24.68 20.52
CA TYR A 83 17.88 -25.99 19.87
C TYR A 83 17.98 -25.88 18.35
N THR A 84 18.81 -26.70 17.71
CA THR A 84 18.93 -26.77 16.25
C THR A 84 18.47 -28.14 15.75
N VAL A 85 17.90 -28.19 14.56
CA VAL A 85 17.51 -29.44 13.91
C VAL A 85 18.75 -30.15 13.38
N GLN A 86 18.95 -31.41 13.77
CA GLN A 86 20.07 -32.23 13.31
C GLN A 86 19.68 -33.24 12.24
N SER A 87 18.57 -33.92 12.45
CA SER A 87 18.15 -35.02 11.57
C SER A 87 16.64 -35.19 11.54
N VAL A 88 16.18 -35.97 10.61
CA VAL A 88 14.78 -36.25 10.33
C VAL A 88 14.53 -37.74 10.36
N THR A 89 13.40 -38.15 10.97
CA THR A 89 12.87 -39.53 10.91
C THR A 89 11.38 -39.55 10.56
N ASP A 90 10.81 -40.75 10.48
CA ASP A 90 9.36 -40.97 10.31
C ASP A 90 8.75 -40.18 9.17
N VAL A 91 9.45 -40.12 8.04
CA VAL A 91 8.98 -39.47 6.84
C VAL A 91 7.76 -40.21 6.28
N THR A 92 6.64 -39.51 6.18
CA THR A 92 5.40 -40.03 5.60
C THR A 92 4.99 -39.14 4.41
N LYS A 93 4.49 -39.76 3.35
CA LYS A 93 4.08 -39.09 2.14
C LYS A 93 2.64 -39.42 1.76
N SER A 94 1.93 -38.44 1.25
CA SER A 94 0.63 -38.59 0.59
C SER A 94 0.65 -37.83 -0.72
N SER A 95 -0.45 -37.78 -1.46
CA SER A 95 -0.48 -37.22 -2.81
C SER A 95 -0.07 -35.73 -2.95
N ARG A 96 0.07 -34.98 -1.88
CA ARG A 96 0.45 -33.55 -1.89
C ARG A 96 1.13 -33.10 -0.61
N GLU A 97 1.42 -34.04 0.30
CA GLU A 97 1.93 -33.71 1.63
C GLU A 97 3.05 -34.68 2.04
N MET A 98 4.12 -34.09 2.56
CA MET A 98 5.20 -34.79 3.23
C MET A 98 5.24 -34.32 4.68
N LYS A 99 5.30 -35.26 5.63
CA LYS A 99 5.49 -35.01 7.08
C LYS A 99 6.71 -35.73 7.59
N ALA A 100 7.37 -35.15 8.57
CA ALA A 100 8.54 -35.74 9.20
C ALA A 100 8.67 -35.30 10.66
N VAL A 101 9.36 -36.14 11.43
CA VAL A 101 9.77 -35.84 12.80
C VAL A 101 11.19 -35.27 12.78
N LEU A 102 11.37 -34.11 13.43
CA LEU A 102 12.64 -33.41 13.55
C LEU A 102 13.29 -33.71 14.90
N HIS A 103 14.54 -34.16 14.88
CA HIS A 103 15.37 -34.37 16.06
C HIS A 103 16.24 -33.13 16.30
N LEU A 104 16.13 -32.58 17.49
CA LEU A 104 16.80 -31.36 17.91
C LEU A 104 18.02 -31.67 18.77
N GLU A 105 19.10 -30.92 18.57
CA GLU A 105 20.25 -30.98 19.45
C GLU A 105 19.92 -30.45 20.84
N GLY A 106 20.32 -31.13 21.90
CA GLY A 106 20.17 -30.69 23.29
C GLY A 106 18.81 -30.96 23.94
N THR A 107 17.88 -31.62 23.26
CA THR A 107 16.60 -32.03 23.84
C THR A 107 16.10 -33.36 23.28
N SER A 108 15.35 -34.10 24.09
CA SER A 108 14.62 -35.29 23.63
C SER A 108 13.20 -34.98 23.11
N VAL A 109 12.76 -33.73 23.21
CA VAL A 109 11.43 -33.29 22.70
C VAL A 109 11.52 -33.15 21.19
N PRO A 110 10.77 -33.92 20.41
CA PRO A 110 10.81 -33.81 18.96
C PRO A 110 10.01 -32.58 18.50
N ALA A 111 10.35 -32.09 17.30
CA ALA A 111 9.51 -31.20 16.55
C ALA A 111 8.93 -31.93 15.32
N GLN A 112 8.01 -31.29 14.63
CA GLN A 112 7.42 -31.83 13.41
C GLN A 112 7.50 -30.77 12.30
N VAL A 113 7.74 -31.25 11.08
CA VAL A 113 7.58 -30.45 9.87
C VAL A 113 6.54 -31.09 8.97
N SER A 114 5.70 -30.27 8.36
CA SER A 114 4.87 -30.68 7.24
C SER A 114 5.04 -29.74 6.05
N PHE A 115 5.10 -30.34 4.87
CA PHE A 115 5.16 -29.65 3.58
C PHE A 115 3.92 -30.04 2.79
N THR A 116 3.14 -29.06 2.33
CA THR A 116 1.88 -29.31 1.63
C THR A 116 1.77 -28.41 0.40
N PHE A 117 1.62 -28.98 -0.79
CA PHE A 117 1.28 -28.22 -1.98
C PHE A 117 -0.20 -27.83 -1.95
N VAL A 118 -0.49 -26.64 -1.36
CA VAL A 118 -1.88 -26.08 -1.29
C VAL A 118 -2.39 -25.65 -2.66
N LYS A 119 -1.46 -25.29 -3.56
CA LYS A 119 -1.66 -25.07 -5.00
C LYS A 119 -0.40 -25.54 -5.72
N PRO A 120 -0.43 -25.78 -7.04
CA PRO A 120 0.77 -26.20 -7.77
C PRO A 120 1.97 -25.25 -7.60
N GLU A 121 1.71 -23.95 -7.42
CA GLU A 121 2.71 -22.89 -7.28
C GLU A 121 2.94 -22.45 -5.81
N VAL A 122 2.28 -23.09 -4.84
CA VAL A 122 2.35 -22.68 -3.43
C VAL A 122 2.62 -23.87 -2.55
N LEU A 123 3.80 -23.88 -1.95
CA LEU A 123 4.20 -24.85 -0.93
C LEU A 123 4.01 -24.24 0.45
N ARG A 124 3.15 -24.84 1.26
CA ARG A 124 2.98 -24.52 2.68
C ARG A 124 3.92 -25.36 3.53
N VAL A 125 4.64 -24.70 4.43
CA VAL A 125 5.51 -25.31 5.43
C VAL A 125 4.97 -24.99 6.81
N VAL A 126 4.88 -26.00 7.68
CA VAL A 126 4.48 -25.82 9.09
C VAL A 126 5.50 -26.54 9.98
N LEU A 127 6.15 -25.76 10.84
CA LEU A 127 7.06 -26.25 11.87
C LEU A 127 6.35 -26.17 13.22
N ARG A 128 6.30 -27.29 13.97
CA ARG A 128 5.67 -27.36 15.29
C ARG A 128 6.63 -27.95 16.30
N PHE A 129 6.70 -27.30 17.47
CA PHE A 129 7.43 -27.84 18.61
C PHE A 129 6.45 -28.62 19.50
N ASN A 130 6.73 -29.94 19.70
CA ASN A 130 5.74 -30.86 20.25
C ASN A 130 5.43 -30.71 21.75
N ASN A 131 6.09 -29.81 22.49
CA ASN A 131 5.81 -29.58 23.90
C ASN A 131 4.57 -28.68 24.14
N GLY A 132 3.98 -28.10 23.08
CA GLY A 132 2.82 -27.20 23.16
C GLY A 132 3.10 -25.83 23.80
N VAL A 133 4.37 -25.52 24.08
CA VAL A 133 4.80 -24.23 24.63
C VAL A 133 5.25 -23.33 23.49
N ALA A 134 4.86 -22.07 23.55
CA ALA A 134 5.34 -21.07 22.60
C ALA A 134 6.85 -20.89 22.70
N ALA A 135 7.52 -20.85 21.57
CA ALA A 135 8.96 -20.65 21.44
C ALA A 135 9.24 -19.68 20.29
N GLU A 136 10.41 -19.10 20.25
CA GLU A 136 10.86 -18.41 19.04
C GLU A 136 11.27 -19.46 18.01
N ILE A 137 10.47 -19.63 16.96
CA ILE A 137 10.75 -20.55 15.86
C ILE A 137 11.31 -19.74 14.72
N ARG A 138 12.46 -20.14 14.19
CA ARG A 138 13.20 -19.43 13.16
C ARG A 138 13.43 -20.29 11.93
N GLU A 139 13.31 -19.66 10.76
CA GLU A 139 13.67 -20.23 9.47
C GLU A 139 14.75 -19.38 8.80
N GLU A 140 15.64 -20.02 8.06
CA GLU A 140 16.77 -19.38 7.38
C GLU A 140 16.92 -19.89 5.95
N PHE A 141 17.03 -18.97 4.99
CA PHE A 141 17.31 -19.27 3.59
C PHE A 141 18.63 -18.68 3.14
N ARG A 142 19.32 -19.34 2.24
CA ARG A 142 20.50 -18.79 1.58
C ARG A 142 20.10 -17.60 0.71
N ASP A 143 20.75 -16.48 0.89
CA ASP A 143 20.67 -15.34 -0.03
C ASP A 143 21.35 -15.69 -1.36
N GLN A 144 20.63 -15.57 -2.46
CA GLN A 144 21.10 -15.85 -3.81
C GLN A 144 21.33 -14.56 -4.61
N GLY A 145 21.42 -13.41 -3.94
CA GLY A 145 21.60 -12.09 -4.54
C GLY A 145 20.31 -11.43 -5.01
N GLU A 146 19.16 -11.94 -4.60
CA GLU A 146 17.86 -11.37 -4.92
C GLU A 146 17.58 -10.05 -4.21
N HIS A 147 16.69 -9.25 -4.78
CA HIS A 147 16.06 -8.09 -4.17
C HIS A 147 14.77 -8.51 -3.46
N TYR A 148 14.40 -7.84 -2.35
CA TYR A 148 13.28 -8.21 -1.48
C TYR A 148 12.33 -7.04 -1.28
N TYR A 149 11.05 -7.19 -1.59
CA TYR A 149 10.03 -6.15 -1.52
C TYR A 149 8.88 -6.56 -0.62
N GLY A 150 8.49 -5.69 0.31
CA GLY A 150 7.39 -5.97 1.24
C GLY A 150 7.76 -5.76 2.70
N ILE A 151 7.18 -6.54 3.59
CA ILE A 151 7.29 -6.62 5.04
C ILE A 151 6.83 -5.34 5.75
N TRP A 152 7.53 -4.21 5.59
CA TRP A 152 7.25 -2.95 6.30
C TRP A 152 7.01 -1.80 5.33
N GLU A 153 6.16 -0.88 5.74
CA GLU A 153 6.01 0.42 5.09
C GLU A 153 7.30 1.25 5.20
N MET A 154 7.91 1.29 6.39
CA MET A 154 9.17 2.03 6.60
C MET A 154 10.38 1.36 5.93
N PRO A 155 11.28 2.15 5.34
CA PRO A 155 12.51 1.64 4.71
C PRO A 155 13.60 1.37 5.74
N TYR A 156 13.75 0.11 6.18
CA TYR A 156 14.81 -0.33 7.09
C TYR A 156 16.08 -0.83 6.37
N GLY A 157 15.99 -1.05 5.06
CA GLY A 157 17.12 -1.45 4.20
C GLY A 157 17.48 -0.37 3.20
N GLY A 158 17.22 -0.64 1.92
CA GLY A 158 17.27 0.37 0.85
C GLY A 158 16.03 1.28 0.84
N ASN A 159 15.73 1.88 -0.30
CA ASN A 159 14.56 2.75 -0.44
C ASN A 159 13.26 1.92 -0.52
N ILE A 160 13.16 1.02 -1.52
CA ILE A 160 12.05 0.07 -1.68
C ILE A 160 12.51 -1.38 -1.51
N ASP A 161 13.79 -1.68 -1.69
CA ASP A 161 14.41 -2.97 -1.45
C ASP A 161 14.74 -3.15 0.03
N ASN A 162 14.48 -4.33 0.58
CA ASN A 162 14.76 -4.67 1.96
C ASN A 162 16.14 -5.28 2.20
N ARG A 163 16.99 -5.42 1.18
CA ARG A 163 18.35 -5.96 1.38
C ARG A 163 19.10 -5.20 2.46
N GLY A 164 19.64 -5.93 3.41
CA GLY A 164 20.35 -5.35 4.55
C GLY A 164 19.47 -4.98 5.74
N ALA A 165 18.13 -5.03 5.62
CA ALA A 165 17.23 -4.79 6.74
C ALA A 165 17.37 -5.90 7.81
N ASP A 166 17.31 -5.49 9.07
CA ASP A 166 17.31 -6.39 10.22
C ASP A 166 16.48 -5.74 11.33
N HIS A 167 15.18 -6.08 11.36
CA HIS A 167 14.23 -5.34 12.20
C HIS A 167 13.13 -6.22 12.78
N GLU A 168 12.57 -5.80 13.91
CA GLU A 168 11.41 -6.46 14.53
C GLU A 168 10.17 -6.35 13.63
N PHE A 169 9.31 -7.38 13.67
CA PHE A 169 8.01 -7.41 13.06
C PHE A 169 6.93 -7.21 14.11
N MET A 170 6.61 -5.96 14.38
CA MET A 170 5.60 -5.50 15.33
C MET A 170 5.22 -4.06 14.98
N GLY A 171 4.20 -3.50 15.65
CA GLY A 171 3.94 -2.06 15.63
C GLY A 171 5.05 -1.34 16.36
N ILE A 172 5.78 -0.50 15.66
CA ILE A 172 6.92 0.23 16.21
C ILE A 172 6.68 1.71 16.02
N ARG A 173 6.76 2.44 17.14
CA ARG A 173 6.87 3.88 17.09
C ARG A 173 8.22 4.26 16.54
N HIS A 174 8.22 4.86 15.36
CA HIS A 174 9.44 5.38 14.78
C HIS A 174 9.79 6.71 15.42
N GLU A 175 11.07 6.84 15.76
CA GLU A 175 11.60 8.12 16.15
C GLU A 175 11.28 9.15 15.05
N ALA A 176 10.59 10.16 15.46
CA ALA A 176 9.89 11.12 14.66
C ALA A 176 10.76 12.10 13.90
N ASP A 177 11.98 11.76 13.56
CA ASP A 177 12.68 12.72 12.75
C ASP A 177 12.04 12.87 11.36
N VAL A 178 11.35 11.86 10.87
CA VAL A 178 10.73 11.92 9.56
C VAL A 178 9.27 11.44 9.53
N ASN A 179 8.92 10.31 10.21
CA ASN A 179 7.59 9.70 10.09
C ASN A 179 7.27 8.74 11.24
N TYR A 180 5.96 8.53 11.51
CA TYR A 180 5.40 7.56 12.46
C TYR A 180 4.53 6.51 11.76
N SER A 181 4.92 5.97 10.62
CA SER A 181 4.13 4.96 9.94
C SER A 181 4.38 3.55 10.46
N SER A 182 3.35 2.71 10.42
CA SER A 182 3.37 1.40 11.07
C SER A 182 2.63 0.31 10.29
N ALA A 183 2.42 0.48 8.98
CA ALA A 183 1.83 -0.56 8.16
C ALA A 183 2.85 -1.68 7.87
N ARG A 184 2.39 -2.93 7.97
CA ARG A 184 3.22 -4.11 7.77
C ARG A 184 2.42 -5.32 7.32
N ALA A 185 3.11 -6.28 6.75
CA ALA A 185 2.60 -7.63 6.51
C ALA A 185 3.76 -8.62 6.54
N PRO A 186 3.60 -9.82 7.10
CA PRO A 186 4.66 -10.82 7.17
C PRO A 186 4.84 -11.52 5.81
N PHE A 187 5.07 -10.71 4.78
CA PHE A 187 5.17 -11.11 3.38
C PHE A 187 6.27 -10.33 2.67
N TYR A 188 7.04 -11.04 1.87
CA TYR A 188 7.92 -10.41 0.87
C TYR A 188 7.85 -11.15 -0.47
N ALA A 189 8.04 -10.39 -1.55
CA ALA A 189 8.30 -10.89 -2.90
C ALA A 189 9.76 -10.66 -3.27
N THR A 190 10.31 -11.46 -4.18
CA THR A 190 11.72 -11.36 -4.60
C THR A 190 11.88 -11.21 -6.10
N SER A 191 13.04 -10.71 -6.52
CA SER A 191 13.45 -10.68 -7.94
C SER A 191 13.78 -12.06 -8.53
N LYS A 192 13.71 -13.13 -7.73
CA LYS A 192 13.91 -14.54 -8.13
C LYS A 192 12.58 -15.29 -8.32
N ASN A 193 11.49 -14.57 -8.65
CA ASN A 193 10.21 -15.15 -8.97
C ASN A 193 9.55 -15.95 -7.83
N TYR A 194 9.86 -15.63 -6.58
CA TYR A 194 9.16 -16.20 -5.45
C TYR A 194 8.83 -15.14 -4.39
N GLY A 195 7.88 -15.46 -3.54
CA GLY A 195 7.58 -14.74 -2.31
C GLY A 195 7.45 -15.70 -1.12
N VAL A 196 7.54 -15.15 0.07
CA VAL A 196 7.29 -15.88 1.32
C VAL A 196 6.23 -15.11 2.10
N TYR A 197 5.20 -15.83 2.54
CA TYR A 197 4.14 -15.30 3.40
C TYR A 197 4.06 -16.11 4.68
N VAL A 198 4.28 -15.47 5.83
CA VAL A 198 4.18 -16.11 7.15
C VAL A 198 2.80 -15.80 7.72
N GLU A 199 1.97 -16.83 7.92
CA GLU A 199 0.61 -16.66 8.45
C GLU A 199 0.66 -16.58 9.99
N THR A 200 0.85 -15.36 10.52
CA THR A 200 0.98 -15.13 11.97
C THR A 200 0.57 -13.72 12.39
N THR A 201 0.14 -13.56 13.63
CA THR A 201 -0.02 -12.28 14.32
C THR A 201 0.97 -12.13 15.49
N ALA A 202 1.86 -13.08 15.66
CA ALA A 202 2.87 -13.05 16.71
C ALA A 202 3.90 -11.94 16.48
N LYS A 203 4.55 -11.49 17.56
CA LYS A 203 5.75 -10.68 17.48
C LYS A 203 6.88 -11.52 16.84
N GLY A 204 7.65 -10.89 15.96
CA GLY A 204 8.74 -11.58 15.26
C GLY A 204 9.86 -10.63 14.80
N ARG A 205 10.69 -11.15 13.92
CA ARG A 205 11.82 -10.43 13.32
C ARG A 205 12.09 -10.94 11.91
N PHE A 206 12.48 -10.04 11.03
CA PHE A 206 13.08 -10.36 9.74
C PHE A 206 14.49 -9.82 9.66
N ALA A 207 15.44 -10.64 9.18
CA ALA A 207 16.79 -10.23 8.82
C ALA A 207 17.03 -10.62 7.36
N ILE A 208 17.13 -9.63 6.48
CA ILE A 208 17.10 -9.78 5.03
C ILE A 208 18.51 -9.67 4.45
N ALA A 209 19.00 -10.71 3.79
CA ALA A 209 20.32 -10.77 3.15
C ALA A 209 21.47 -10.42 4.10
N LYS A 210 21.37 -10.80 5.37
CA LYS A 210 22.41 -10.59 6.39
C LYS A 210 23.38 -11.76 6.43
N GLY A 211 24.66 -11.50 6.24
CA GLY A 211 25.67 -12.57 6.25
C GLY A 211 25.45 -13.68 5.23
N GLY A 212 24.86 -13.34 4.06
CA GLY A 212 24.55 -14.31 3.01
C GLY A 212 23.27 -15.14 3.27
N LYS A 213 22.41 -14.69 4.17
CA LYS A 213 21.17 -15.38 4.54
C LYS A 213 20.02 -14.40 4.72
N THR A 214 18.80 -14.87 4.45
CA THR A 214 17.54 -14.23 4.83
C THR A 214 16.86 -15.11 5.87
N SER A 215 16.45 -14.53 6.99
CA SER A 215 15.77 -15.26 8.06
C SER A 215 14.55 -14.51 8.60
N PHE A 216 13.62 -15.28 9.14
CA PHE A 216 12.50 -14.75 9.91
C PHE A 216 12.25 -15.65 11.13
N SER A 217 11.81 -15.03 12.24
CA SER A 217 11.47 -15.74 13.46
C SER A 217 10.22 -15.15 14.10
N PHE A 218 9.43 -16.01 14.73
CA PHE A 218 8.21 -15.61 15.44
C PHE A 218 8.05 -16.41 16.72
N PHE A 219 7.51 -15.75 17.75
CA PHE A 219 7.28 -16.38 19.05
C PHE A 219 5.87 -16.98 19.08
N ASP A 220 5.77 -18.27 18.74
CA ASP A 220 4.51 -19.00 18.64
C ASP A 220 4.70 -20.49 18.96
N THR A 221 3.63 -21.27 18.98
CA THR A 221 3.62 -22.74 19.09
C THR A 221 3.89 -23.43 17.75
N GLU A 222 3.71 -22.71 16.65
CA GLU A 222 4.03 -23.15 15.29
C GLU A 222 4.53 -21.98 14.43
N LEU A 223 5.37 -22.30 13.46
CA LEU A 223 5.73 -21.38 12.38
C LEU A 223 5.12 -21.92 11.08
N LYS A 224 4.16 -21.17 10.53
CA LYS A 224 3.44 -21.52 9.31
C LYS A 224 3.71 -20.48 8.22
N TYR A 225 4.21 -20.93 7.07
CA TYR A 225 4.48 -20.03 5.96
C TYR A 225 4.29 -20.72 4.61
N ASP A 226 4.03 -19.90 3.59
CA ASP A 226 3.90 -20.30 2.21
C ASP A 226 5.10 -19.79 1.39
N VAL A 227 5.73 -20.69 0.63
CA VAL A 227 6.65 -20.35 -0.46
C VAL A 227 5.81 -20.27 -1.73
N ILE A 228 5.75 -19.08 -2.32
CA ILE A 228 4.87 -18.72 -3.43
C ILE A 228 5.71 -18.49 -4.66
N TYR A 229 5.53 -19.28 -5.71
CA TYR A 229 6.13 -19.05 -7.02
C TYR A 229 5.24 -18.18 -7.90
N GLY A 230 5.83 -17.34 -8.74
CA GLY A 230 5.14 -16.58 -9.79
C GLY A 230 6.12 -16.01 -10.81
N ARG A 231 5.77 -16.05 -12.10
CA ARG A 231 6.62 -15.56 -13.21
C ARG A 231 6.73 -14.03 -13.24
N SER A 232 5.94 -13.35 -12.42
CA SER A 232 5.94 -11.90 -12.27
C SER A 232 5.53 -11.52 -10.86
N TYR A 233 5.83 -10.28 -10.46
CA TYR A 233 5.33 -9.73 -9.18
C TYR A 233 3.80 -9.78 -9.09
N GLY A 234 3.08 -9.55 -10.20
CA GLY A 234 1.62 -9.65 -10.23
C GLY A 234 1.11 -11.07 -9.92
N GLU A 235 1.77 -12.13 -10.41
CA GLU A 235 1.40 -13.50 -10.05
C GLU A 235 1.69 -13.82 -8.59
N ILE A 236 2.82 -13.36 -8.05
CA ILE A 236 3.19 -13.55 -6.63
C ILE A 236 2.18 -12.83 -5.73
N LEU A 237 1.94 -11.54 -6.00
CA LEU A 237 0.98 -10.73 -5.24
C LEU A 237 -0.45 -11.28 -5.34
N GLY A 238 -0.86 -11.78 -6.52
CA GLY A 238 -2.17 -12.39 -6.71
C GLY A 238 -2.37 -13.65 -5.87
N ARG A 239 -1.32 -14.48 -5.74
CA ARG A 239 -1.36 -15.68 -4.88
C ARG A 239 -1.34 -15.31 -3.38
N TYR A 240 -0.53 -14.32 -3.00
CA TYR A 240 -0.56 -13.75 -1.66
C TYR A 240 -1.94 -13.15 -1.33
N ASN A 241 -2.50 -12.34 -2.23
CA ASN A 241 -3.85 -11.79 -2.10
C ASN A 241 -4.92 -12.87 -1.90
N ALA A 242 -4.79 -13.99 -2.59
CA ALA A 242 -5.71 -15.13 -2.45
C ALA A 242 -5.59 -15.83 -1.08
N SER A 243 -4.40 -15.80 -0.44
CA SER A 243 -4.16 -16.39 0.88
C SER A 243 -4.57 -15.43 2.01
N ALA A 244 -4.11 -14.18 1.97
CA ALA A 244 -4.34 -13.19 3.02
C ALA A 244 -5.69 -12.46 2.90
N GLY A 245 -6.28 -12.48 1.71
CA GLY A 245 -7.56 -11.83 1.37
C GLY A 245 -7.39 -10.46 0.71
N PRO A 246 -8.43 -10.02 -0.02
CA PRO A 246 -8.39 -8.82 -0.85
C PRO A 246 -8.43 -7.54 -0.03
N ALA A 247 -7.85 -6.47 -0.59
CA ALA A 247 -7.98 -5.14 -0.05
C ALA A 247 -9.42 -4.61 -0.09
N VAL A 248 -9.76 -3.69 0.82
CA VAL A 248 -11.06 -3.00 0.83
C VAL A 248 -11.28 -2.23 -0.47
N MET A 249 -12.54 -2.19 -0.92
CA MET A 249 -12.98 -1.31 -2.02
C MET A 249 -13.83 -0.19 -1.42
N PRO A 250 -13.33 1.04 -1.34
CA PRO A 250 -14.09 2.16 -0.78
C PRO A 250 -15.30 2.55 -1.65
N PRO A 251 -16.29 3.23 -1.06
CA PRO A 251 -17.34 3.88 -1.84
C PRO A 251 -16.74 5.01 -2.71
N THR A 252 -17.42 5.35 -3.80
CA THR A 252 -16.85 6.26 -4.80
C THR A 252 -16.51 7.65 -4.24
N TRP A 253 -17.25 8.16 -3.26
CA TRP A 253 -16.97 9.44 -2.64
C TRP A 253 -15.62 9.48 -1.89
N ALA A 254 -15.15 8.34 -1.38
CA ALA A 254 -13.89 8.25 -0.64
C ALA A 254 -12.64 8.38 -1.52
N PHE A 255 -12.79 8.34 -2.83
CA PHE A 255 -11.73 8.71 -3.77
C PHE A 255 -11.60 10.22 -3.98
N GLY A 256 -12.53 11.03 -3.47
CA GLY A 256 -12.39 12.48 -3.44
C GLY A 256 -11.43 12.93 -2.34
N SER A 257 -10.98 14.18 -2.42
CA SER A 257 -10.11 14.74 -1.38
C SER A 257 -10.83 14.78 -0.03
N ILE A 258 -10.07 14.52 1.03
CA ILE A 258 -10.54 14.51 2.41
C ILE A 258 -9.85 15.66 3.14
N TRP A 259 -10.63 16.53 3.79
CA TRP A 259 -10.13 17.73 4.45
C TRP A 259 -10.30 17.62 5.96
N TRP A 260 -9.38 18.23 6.73
CA TRP A 260 -9.46 18.21 8.17
C TRP A 260 -8.71 19.36 8.84
N ARG A 261 -9.10 19.69 10.05
CA ARG A 261 -8.39 20.59 10.96
C ARG A 261 -7.91 19.85 12.18
N ASP A 262 -6.64 20.03 12.47
CA ASP A 262 -6.09 19.70 13.79
C ASP A 262 -6.29 20.89 14.71
N ASP A 263 -7.26 20.75 15.57
CA ASP A 263 -7.70 21.89 16.39
C ASP A 263 -7.87 21.59 17.86
N HIS A 264 -7.37 20.45 18.32
CA HIS A 264 -7.52 20.04 19.71
C HIS A 264 -7.27 21.13 20.70
N HIS A 265 -6.42 22.07 20.36
CA HIS A 265 -5.96 23.13 21.23
C HIS A 265 -6.19 24.51 20.70
N ALA A 266 -6.70 24.65 19.47
CA ALA A 266 -6.76 25.93 18.81
C ALA A 266 -8.19 26.46 18.64
N ASP A 267 -8.57 26.71 17.38
CA ASP A 267 -9.72 27.54 17.09
C ASP A 267 -11.06 26.89 17.38
N LEU A 268 -11.23 25.60 17.14
CA LEU A 268 -12.50 24.92 17.31
C LEU A 268 -12.87 24.75 18.76
N ARG A 269 -11.96 24.31 19.63
CA ARG A 269 -12.23 24.17 21.08
C ARG A 269 -12.36 25.49 21.83
N ARG A 270 -11.70 26.54 21.35
CA ARG A 270 -11.81 27.89 21.92
C ARG A 270 -12.96 28.66 21.32
N ALA A 271 -13.36 28.33 20.11
CA ALA A 271 -14.59 28.82 19.54
C ALA A 271 -15.75 28.15 20.26
N LYS A 272 -16.64 28.91 20.85
CA LYS A 272 -17.88 28.40 21.46
C LYS A 272 -18.76 27.63 20.44
N ASN A 273 -18.38 27.59 19.17
CA ASN A 273 -19.13 27.00 18.08
C ASN A 273 -18.17 26.42 17.02
N ALA A 274 -17.52 25.32 17.34
CA ALA A 274 -16.68 24.58 16.41
C ALA A 274 -17.48 24.04 15.23
N GLN A 275 -18.74 23.68 15.46
CA GLN A 275 -19.66 23.21 14.44
C GLN A 275 -19.84 24.26 13.30
N GLU A 276 -19.96 25.57 13.63
CA GLU A 276 -20.03 26.62 12.60
C GLU A 276 -18.76 26.68 11.77
N LYS A 277 -17.58 26.53 12.40
CA LYS A 277 -16.29 26.55 11.69
C LYS A 277 -16.16 25.43 10.67
N VAL A 278 -16.63 24.23 11.00
CA VAL A 278 -16.67 23.10 10.04
C VAL A 278 -17.50 23.44 8.80
N ILE A 279 -18.64 24.08 9.00
CA ILE A 279 -19.52 24.49 7.88
C ILE A 279 -18.92 25.65 7.10
N GLU A 280 -18.27 26.61 7.75
CA GLU A 280 -17.52 27.68 7.09
C GLU A 280 -16.41 27.14 6.18
N ASP A 281 -15.65 26.14 6.63
CA ASP A 281 -14.61 25.50 5.83
C ASP A 281 -15.20 24.78 4.60
N ALA A 282 -16.32 24.07 4.79
CA ALA A 282 -17.02 23.42 3.69
C ALA A 282 -17.54 24.45 2.65
N ASP A 283 -18.09 25.57 3.11
CA ASP A 283 -18.54 26.66 2.23
C ASP A 283 -17.37 27.36 1.55
N LYS A 284 -16.23 27.50 2.23
CA LYS A 284 -15.02 28.10 1.65
C LYS A 284 -14.45 27.23 0.54
N LEU A 285 -14.36 25.91 0.74
CA LEU A 285 -13.93 24.96 -0.30
C LEU A 285 -14.81 25.10 -1.56
N ARG A 286 -16.14 25.17 -1.38
CA ARG A 286 -17.07 25.39 -2.48
C ARG A 286 -16.85 26.72 -3.17
N ALA A 287 -16.73 27.81 -2.42
CA ALA A 287 -16.51 29.17 -2.97
C ALA A 287 -15.19 29.24 -3.76
N LEU A 288 -14.15 28.53 -3.32
CA LEU A 288 -12.87 28.43 -4.02
C LEU A 288 -12.90 27.44 -5.19
N LYS A 289 -14.01 26.73 -5.41
CA LYS A 289 -14.15 25.66 -6.41
C LYS A 289 -13.11 24.55 -6.22
N ILE A 290 -12.88 24.14 -4.98
CA ILE A 290 -12.03 23.03 -4.60
C ILE A 290 -12.97 21.87 -4.25
N PRO A 291 -13.03 20.77 -5.03
CA PRO A 291 -13.91 19.66 -4.74
C PRO A 291 -13.45 18.91 -3.49
N ALA A 292 -14.39 18.33 -2.73
CA ALA A 292 -14.10 17.53 -1.55
C ALA A 292 -15.12 16.40 -1.39
N GLY A 293 -14.65 15.24 -0.96
CA GLY A 293 -15.44 14.05 -0.68
C GLY A 293 -15.89 13.94 0.77
N ALA A 294 -15.07 14.41 1.68
CA ALA A 294 -15.32 14.34 3.11
C ALA A 294 -14.56 15.44 3.88
N ILE A 295 -15.07 15.70 5.08
CA ILE A 295 -14.34 16.36 6.15
C ILE A 295 -14.23 15.35 7.30
N TRP A 296 -13.07 15.27 7.96
CA TRP A 296 -12.97 14.56 9.21
C TRP A 296 -12.55 15.51 10.33
N LEU A 297 -13.02 15.19 11.54
CA LEU A 297 -12.76 15.95 12.75
C LEU A 297 -11.80 15.20 13.63
N ASP A 298 -10.77 15.90 14.06
CA ASP A 298 -9.81 15.36 15.00
C ASP A 298 -10.33 15.52 16.43
N ARG A 299 -10.64 14.38 17.05
CA ARG A 299 -11.08 14.30 18.45
C ARG A 299 -12.22 15.29 18.81
N PRO A 300 -13.38 15.27 18.14
CA PRO A 300 -14.50 16.16 18.41
C PRO A 300 -15.21 15.84 19.72
N PHE A 301 -14.76 14.81 20.40
CA PHE A 301 -15.42 14.19 21.54
C PHE A 301 -14.63 14.38 22.82
N GLY A 302 -15.37 14.50 23.88
CA GLY A 302 -14.86 14.41 25.22
C GLY A 302 -14.41 15.71 25.80
N THR A 303 -14.86 15.88 26.99
CA THR A 303 -14.34 16.85 27.93
C THR A 303 -13.01 16.36 28.49
N GLY A 304 -12.05 17.23 28.63
CA GLY A 304 -10.76 16.92 29.21
C GLY A 304 -9.61 17.27 28.29
N GLU A 305 -8.41 17.19 28.83
CA GLU A 305 -7.19 17.75 28.24
C GLU A 305 -6.85 17.19 26.86
N MET A 306 -7.24 15.96 26.59
CA MET A 306 -6.96 15.29 25.31
C MET A 306 -8.20 14.95 24.49
N GLY A 307 -9.41 15.15 25.00
CA GLY A 307 -10.65 14.90 24.27
C GLY A 307 -10.86 13.46 23.80
N TRP A 308 -10.41 12.45 24.55
CA TRP A 308 -10.39 11.06 24.08
C TRP A 308 -11.36 10.14 24.81
N GLY A 309 -12.25 10.69 25.60
CA GLY A 309 -12.78 9.88 26.66
C GLY A 309 -14.23 9.52 26.64
N ASN A 310 -15.09 10.31 26.07
CA ASN A 310 -16.51 10.07 26.27
C ASN A 310 -17.20 9.44 25.06
N MET A 311 -16.58 9.48 23.87
CA MET A 311 -17.20 9.06 22.59
C MET A 311 -18.52 9.77 22.35
N ASP A 312 -18.56 11.08 22.58
CA ASP A 312 -19.65 11.99 22.29
C ASP A 312 -19.09 13.26 21.63
N PHE A 313 -19.93 14.03 20.98
CA PHE A 313 -19.56 15.37 20.56
C PHE A 313 -19.58 16.28 21.79
N ASP A 314 -18.58 17.12 21.95
CA ASP A 314 -18.53 18.07 23.06
C ASP A 314 -19.42 19.28 22.86
N GLU A 315 -19.43 20.20 23.82
CA GLU A 315 -20.28 21.41 23.81
C GLU A 315 -20.02 22.37 22.66
N ALA A 316 -18.87 22.21 21.96
CA ALA A 316 -18.54 23.00 20.78
C ALA A 316 -19.27 22.52 19.50
N PHE A 317 -19.97 21.38 19.60
CA PHE A 317 -20.80 20.80 18.55
C PHE A 317 -22.25 20.64 19.06
N PRO A 318 -23.02 21.74 19.17
CA PRO A 318 -24.32 21.72 19.84
C PRO A 318 -25.42 20.92 19.12
N ASP A 319 -25.29 20.70 17.81
CA ASP A 319 -26.23 19.92 16.99
C ASP A 319 -25.51 19.10 15.92
N PRO A 320 -24.84 17.99 16.30
CA PRO A 320 -24.11 17.15 15.34
C PRO A 320 -24.98 16.57 14.21
N PRO A 321 -26.23 16.14 14.42
CA PRO A 321 -27.09 15.70 13.33
C PRO A 321 -27.31 16.75 12.27
N LYS A 322 -27.53 18.02 12.68
CA LYS A 322 -27.67 19.14 11.76
C LYS A 322 -26.38 19.39 11.00
N MET A 323 -25.23 19.42 11.67
CA MET A 323 -23.93 19.58 11.04
C MET A 323 -23.69 18.52 9.95
N ILE A 324 -23.97 17.26 10.27
CA ILE A 324 -23.82 16.14 9.31
C ILE A 324 -24.76 16.32 8.10
N SER A 325 -26.00 16.75 8.34
CA SER A 325 -26.97 17.07 7.26
C SER A 325 -26.46 18.20 6.39
N ASP A 326 -26.00 19.29 7.01
CA ASP A 326 -25.47 20.49 6.32
C ASP A 326 -24.23 20.15 5.46
N LEU A 327 -23.34 19.26 5.93
CA LEU A 327 -22.22 18.76 5.14
C LEU A 327 -22.68 17.93 3.94
N ARG A 328 -23.68 17.04 4.13
CA ARG A 328 -24.24 16.24 3.02
C ARG A 328 -24.89 17.11 1.94
N GLU A 329 -25.59 18.16 2.32
CA GLU A 329 -26.16 19.13 1.38
C GLU A 329 -25.07 19.82 0.54
N ARG A 330 -23.84 19.92 1.11
CA ARG A 330 -22.64 20.43 0.43
C ARG A 330 -21.88 19.35 -0.33
N GLY A 331 -22.38 18.10 -0.33
CA GLY A 331 -21.77 16.95 -1.00
C GLY A 331 -20.60 16.34 -0.26
N MET A 332 -20.47 16.55 1.05
CA MET A 332 -19.37 16.03 1.87
C MET A 332 -19.88 15.05 2.94
N ASN A 333 -19.12 14.02 3.22
CA ASN A 333 -19.36 13.11 4.34
C ASN A 333 -18.53 13.51 5.56
N LEU A 334 -19.00 13.16 6.74
CA LEU A 334 -18.26 13.37 7.98
C LEU A 334 -17.55 12.07 8.40
N LEU A 335 -16.26 12.18 8.70
CA LEU A 335 -15.47 11.18 9.40
C LEU A 335 -14.93 11.76 10.69
N ILE A 336 -14.51 10.91 11.63
CA ILE A 336 -13.88 11.34 12.88
C ILE A 336 -12.62 10.55 13.19
N TRP A 337 -11.74 11.13 13.98
CA TRP A 337 -10.56 10.47 14.51
C TRP A 337 -10.93 9.51 15.65
N VAL A 338 -10.34 8.32 15.69
CA VAL A 338 -10.49 7.36 16.79
C VAL A 338 -9.18 6.60 17.04
N ALA A 339 -9.02 6.11 18.26
CA ALA A 339 -7.92 5.23 18.65
C ALA A 339 -8.42 4.18 19.66
N ASN A 340 -7.69 3.05 19.75
CA ASN A 340 -7.91 2.10 20.84
C ASN A 340 -7.35 2.65 22.15
N ARG A 341 -8.03 3.63 22.70
CA ARG A 341 -7.63 4.31 23.93
C ARG A 341 -8.85 4.78 24.71
N ALA A 342 -8.90 4.45 25.99
CA ALA A 342 -9.96 4.87 26.89
C ALA A 342 -9.43 5.92 27.87
N TRP A 343 -10.13 7.05 27.96
CA TRP A 343 -9.87 8.13 28.90
C TRP A 343 -11.17 8.56 29.56
N ASN A 344 -11.12 9.35 30.62
CA ASN A 344 -12.29 9.90 31.31
C ASN A 344 -13.36 8.82 31.59
N GLN A 345 -14.56 8.99 31.09
CA GLN A 345 -15.67 8.06 31.33
C GLN A 345 -15.41 6.67 30.75
N LEU A 346 -14.85 6.57 29.55
CA LEU A 346 -14.48 5.27 28.95
C LEU A 346 -13.44 4.53 29.80
N LEU A 347 -12.44 5.23 30.35
CA LEU A 347 -11.47 4.63 31.24
C LEU A 347 -12.15 4.10 32.53
N THR A 348 -13.02 4.89 33.16
CA THR A 348 -13.75 4.50 34.38
C THR A 348 -14.64 3.28 34.08
N GLU A 349 -15.42 3.32 33.02
CA GLU A 349 -16.33 2.25 32.63
C GLU A 349 -15.57 0.97 32.23
N GLY A 350 -14.55 1.10 31.38
CA GLY A 350 -13.75 -0.02 30.91
C GLY A 350 -12.97 -0.70 32.03
N ALA A 351 -12.40 0.09 32.96
CA ALA A 351 -11.69 -0.45 34.11
C ALA A 351 -12.64 -1.20 35.08
N ALA A 352 -13.82 -0.61 35.37
CA ALA A 352 -14.83 -1.27 36.21
C ALA A 352 -15.32 -2.60 35.66
N ARG A 353 -15.38 -2.74 34.33
CA ARG A 353 -15.76 -3.95 33.62
C ARG A 353 -14.61 -4.91 33.37
N ARG A 354 -13.35 -4.53 33.64
CA ARG A 354 -12.12 -5.26 33.30
C ARG A 354 -11.97 -5.50 31.79
N TYR A 355 -12.27 -4.50 31.00
CA TYR A 355 -12.19 -4.54 29.55
C TYR A 355 -10.89 -3.95 29.00
N LEU A 356 -10.09 -3.32 29.88
CA LEU A 356 -8.82 -2.70 29.49
C LEU A 356 -7.63 -3.59 29.84
N TYR A 357 -6.54 -3.43 29.12
CA TYR A 357 -5.27 -4.07 29.45
C TYR A 357 -4.75 -3.62 30.82
N PHE A 358 -4.35 -4.58 31.63
CA PHE A 358 -3.91 -4.30 32.99
C PHE A 358 -2.45 -3.81 33.00
N GLY A 359 -2.20 -2.66 33.61
CA GLY A 359 -0.85 -2.14 33.88
C GLY A 359 -0.14 -1.47 32.72
N ARG A 360 -0.79 -1.34 31.58
CA ARG A 360 -0.30 -0.56 30.45
C ARG A 360 -1.44 0.24 29.84
N GLY A 361 -1.28 1.55 29.76
CA GLY A 361 -2.16 2.43 29.04
C GLY A 361 -3.65 2.26 29.35
N SER A 362 -4.47 2.71 28.44
CA SER A 362 -5.92 2.68 28.55
C SER A 362 -6.58 1.95 27.36
N ALA A 363 -5.84 1.08 26.67
CA ALA A 363 -6.37 0.36 25.53
C ALA A 363 -7.33 -0.76 25.95
N ALA A 364 -8.40 -0.94 25.21
CA ALA A 364 -9.31 -2.06 25.39
C ALA A 364 -8.70 -3.37 24.84
N ASP A 365 -8.87 -4.45 25.58
CA ASP A 365 -8.44 -5.79 25.13
C ASP A 365 -9.38 -6.32 24.06
N MET A 366 -9.04 -6.12 22.79
CA MET A 366 -9.84 -6.57 21.65
C MET A 366 -9.95 -8.10 21.52
N LYS A 367 -9.14 -8.88 22.24
CA LYS A 367 -9.28 -10.34 22.33
C LYS A 367 -10.43 -10.75 23.24
N ASN A 368 -10.82 -9.88 24.17
CA ASN A 368 -11.99 -10.10 25.01
C ASN A 368 -13.27 -9.76 24.21
N PRO A 369 -14.14 -10.73 23.90
CA PRO A 369 -15.35 -10.46 23.10
C PRO A 369 -16.29 -9.44 23.71
N GLN A 370 -16.31 -9.32 25.03
CA GLN A 370 -17.15 -8.36 25.74
C GLN A 370 -16.55 -6.94 25.64
N ALA A 371 -15.24 -6.79 25.73
CA ALA A 371 -14.56 -5.51 25.51
C ALA A 371 -14.71 -5.04 24.07
N TYR A 372 -14.55 -5.96 23.11
CA TYR A 372 -14.75 -5.72 21.69
C TYR A 372 -16.18 -5.21 21.40
N ALA A 373 -17.19 -5.92 21.90
CA ALA A 373 -18.58 -5.52 21.72
C ALA A 373 -18.93 -4.19 22.39
N TRP A 374 -18.38 -3.95 23.57
CA TRP A 374 -18.56 -2.68 24.30
C TRP A 374 -17.95 -1.50 23.54
N PHE A 375 -16.72 -1.62 23.06
CA PHE A 375 -16.08 -0.51 22.33
C PHE A 375 -16.75 -0.26 20.98
N LYS A 376 -17.13 -1.34 20.28
CA LYS A 376 -17.93 -1.25 19.03
C LYS A 376 -19.21 -0.46 19.26
N GLU A 377 -19.95 -0.73 20.35
CA GLU A 377 -21.19 -0.01 20.68
C GLU A 377 -20.94 1.46 20.96
N LYS A 378 -19.83 1.81 21.63
CA LYS A 378 -19.45 3.20 21.84
C LYS A 378 -19.20 3.94 20.50
N LEU A 379 -18.52 3.31 19.57
CA LEU A 379 -18.33 3.89 18.22
C LEU A 379 -19.64 3.97 17.44
N ASN A 380 -20.56 3.01 17.64
CA ASN A 380 -21.83 2.99 16.95
C ASN A 380 -22.75 4.17 17.31
N GLU A 381 -22.52 4.84 18.44
CA GLU A 381 -23.21 6.08 18.78
C GLU A 381 -22.97 7.17 17.70
N TYR A 382 -21.72 7.32 17.23
CA TYR A 382 -21.39 8.22 16.11
C TYR A 382 -21.98 7.76 14.78
N VAL A 383 -21.93 6.46 14.52
CA VAL A 383 -22.44 5.88 13.27
C VAL A 383 -23.95 6.15 13.13
N ARG A 384 -24.72 6.04 14.22
CA ARG A 384 -26.16 6.36 14.25
C ARG A 384 -26.45 7.84 13.98
N LEU A 385 -25.54 8.74 14.35
CA LEU A 385 -25.65 10.16 14.00
C LEU A 385 -25.38 10.43 12.52
N GLY A 386 -24.73 9.48 11.84
CA GLY A 386 -24.45 9.57 10.41
C GLY A 386 -22.98 9.76 10.04
N VAL A 387 -22.05 9.58 10.97
CA VAL A 387 -20.60 9.50 10.69
C VAL A 387 -20.33 8.33 9.75
N LYS A 388 -19.57 8.57 8.70
CA LYS A 388 -19.32 7.65 7.58
C LYS A 388 -17.95 6.99 7.61
N GLY A 389 -17.19 7.13 8.69
CA GLY A 389 -15.89 6.49 8.79
C GLY A 389 -14.96 7.09 9.83
N TYR A 390 -13.77 6.52 9.89
CA TYR A 390 -12.80 6.84 10.91
C TYR A 390 -11.39 7.01 10.34
N LYS A 391 -10.66 8.03 10.83
CA LYS A 391 -9.20 8.04 10.85
C LYS A 391 -8.78 7.31 12.11
N ILE A 392 -8.24 6.10 11.94
CA ILE A 392 -7.83 5.23 13.04
C ILE A 392 -6.33 5.42 13.29
N ASP A 393 -6.01 5.81 14.49
CA ASP A 393 -4.67 6.20 14.88
C ASP A 393 -4.15 5.35 16.05
N ARG A 394 -2.83 5.36 16.30
CA ARG A 394 -2.16 4.76 17.46
C ARG A 394 -2.24 3.22 17.53
N GLY A 395 -1.99 2.67 18.73
CA GLY A 395 -1.95 1.23 19.00
C GLY A 395 -0.55 0.63 18.92
N GLU A 396 0.47 1.45 18.59
CA GLU A 396 1.90 1.11 18.59
C GLU A 396 2.73 2.01 19.51
N GLU A 397 2.07 2.81 20.33
CA GLU A 397 2.71 3.79 21.20
C GLU A 397 2.67 3.37 22.69
N ASP A 398 3.04 2.12 22.98
CA ASP A 398 3.05 1.53 24.34
C ASP A 398 1.68 1.42 25.02
N GLU A 399 0.58 1.53 24.29
CA GLU A 399 -0.77 1.34 24.85
C GLU A 399 -1.13 -0.13 25.06
N LEU A 400 -0.46 -1.03 24.38
CA LEU A 400 -0.75 -2.46 24.31
C LEU A 400 0.43 -3.30 24.80
N PRO A 401 0.19 -4.53 25.28
CA PRO A 401 1.25 -5.52 25.39
C PRO A 401 1.86 -5.79 24.01
N LEU A 402 3.19 -5.82 23.91
CA LEU A 402 3.92 -6.01 22.65
C LEU A 402 3.50 -7.29 21.90
N ALA A 403 3.09 -8.34 22.61
CA ALA A 403 2.61 -9.58 22.01
C ALA A 403 1.26 -9.43 21.28
N ASP A 404 0.49 -8.40 21.60
CA ASP A 404 -0.86 -8.17 21.09
C ASP A 404 -0.95 -7.08 20.03
N GLU A 405 0.11 -6.31 19.80
CA GLU A 405 0.10 -5.18 18.87
C GLU A 405 -0.23 -5.58 17.43
N ASN A 406 0.37 -6.66 16.92
CA ASN A 406 0.08 -7.17 15.58
C ASN A 406 -1.37 -7.61 15.43
N LEU A 407 -1.93 -8.24 16.45
CA LEU A 407 -3.33 -8.67 16.45
C LEU A 407 -4.29 -7.48 16.59
N ASN A 408 -3.99 -6.53 17.49
CA ASN A 408 -4.80 -5.32 17.64
C ASN A 408 -4.84 -4.49 16.35
N ALA A 409 -3.74 -4.42 15.62
CA ALA A 409 -3.66 -3.75 14.31
C ALA A 409 -4.57 -4.38 13.23
N ILE A 410 -5.16 -5.54 13.52
CA ILE A 410 -6.22 -6.17 12.71
C ILE A 410 -7.60 -5.97 13.37
N LEU A 411 -7.71 -6.30 14.66
CA LEU A 411 -9.01 -6.36 15.34
C LEU A 411 -9.66 -4.99 15.51
N PHE A 412 -8.89 -3.92 15.74
CA PHE A 412 -9.46 -2.60 15.94
C PHE A 412 -10.07 -2.02 14.65
N PRO A 413 -9.37 -1.98 13.49
CA PRO A 413 -10.01 -1.58 12.24
C PRO A 413 -11.11 -2.54 11.77
N GLN A 414 -11.05 -3.83 12.11
CA GLN A 414 -12.13 -4.77 11.87
C GLN A 414 -13.39 -4.38 12.64
N MET A 415 -13.27 -4.15 13.95
CA MET A 415 -14.37 -3.74 14.82
C MET A 415 -15.03 -2.45 14.32
N ALA A 416 -14.22 -1.44 13.99
CA ALA A 416 -14.70 -0.18 13.44
C ALA A 416 -15.46 -0.36 12.12
N ALA A 417 -14.95 -1.19 11.22
CA ALA A 417 -15.60 -1.49 9.95
C ALA A 417 -16.90 -2.29 10.12
N GLU A 418 -16.96 -3.21 11.07
CA GLU A 418 -18.19 -3.97 11.38
C GLU A 418 -19.29 -3.03 11.89
N GLY A 419 -18.98 -2.11 12.81
CA GLY A 419 -19.95 -1.14 13.31
C GLY A 419 -20.51 -0.23 12.22
N LEU A 420 -19.67 0.27 11.34
CA LEU A 420 -20.09 1.08 10.19
C LEU A 420 -20.92 0.27 9.19
N ARG A 421 -20.53 -0.97 8.93
CA ARG A 421 -21.23 -1.86 8.00
C ARG A 421 -22.66 -2.21 8.49
N ASP A 422 -22.84 -2.40 9.78
CA ASP A 422 -24.15 -2.71 10.38
C ASP A 422 -25.19 -1.62 10.09
N VAL A 423 -24.75 -0.36 9.95
CA VAL A 423 -25.65 0.79 9.71
C VAL A 423 -25.63 1.26 8.25
N HIS A 424 -24.45 1.31 7.63
CA HIS A 424 -24.25 1.94 6.32
C HIS A 424 -24.03 0.93 5.17
N GLY A 425 -24.01 -0.38 5.44
CA GLY A 425 -23.66 -1.39 4.44
C GLY A 425 -22.21 -1.23 3.99
N HIS A 426 -21.99 -0.90 2.72
CA HIS A 426 -20.66 -0.64 2.17
C HIS A 426 -20.35 0.86 1.93
N ASP A 427 -21.25 1.75 2.36
CA ASP A 427 -21.11 3.19 2.18
C ASP A 427 -20.40 3.84 3.39
N PHE A 428 -19.16 3.44 3.61
CA PHE A 428 -18.27 3.98 4.65
C PHE A 428 -16.80 3.89 4.25
N PHE A 429 -15.93 4.63 4.93
CA PHE A 429 -14.49 4.62 4.66
C PHE A 429 -13.67 4.78 5.92
N ASN A 430 -12.73 3.86 6.15
CA ASN A 430 -11.72 3.92 7.21
C ASN A 430 -10.32 3.99 6.61
N PHE A 431 -9.43 4.71 7.29
CA PHE A 431 -8.00 4.70 7.01
C PHE A 431 -7.22 4.71 8.33
N THR A 432 -6.18 3.87 8.39
CA THR A 432 -5.52 3.49 9.65
C THR A 432 -4.01 3.63 9.51
N ARG A 433 -3.32 4.12 10.57
CA ARG A 433 -1.87 4.23 10.63
C ARG A 433 -1.21 2.87 10.91
N ASN A 434 -1.64 2.24 11.98
CA ASN A 434 -1.10 0.97 12.48
C ASN A 434 -1.93 -0.19 11.95
N VAL A 435 -1.47 -0.85 10.90
CA VAL A 435 -2.16 -1.99 10.28
C VAL A 435 -1.22 -3.17 10.09
N ASN A 436 -1.79 -4.36 10.19
CA ASN A 436 -1.09 -5.60 9.90
C ASN A 436 -1.90 -6.46 8.92
N ASP A 437 -1.24 -6.91 7.84
CA ASP A 437 -1.68 -7.96 6.92
C ASP A 437 -3.18 -7.92 6.57
N THR A 438 -3.97 -8.78 7.17
CA THR A 438 -5.39 -8.97 6.86
C THR A 438 -6.28 -7.77 7.22
N ALA A 439 -5.77 -6.76 7.92
CA ALA A 439 -6.46 -5.49 8.17
C ALA A 439 -6.88 -4.79 6.86
N ARG A 440 -6.18 -5.06 5.75
CA ARG A 440 -6.53 -4.54 4.40
C ARG A 440 -7.97 -4.77 3.97
N LYS A 441 -8.65 -5.76 4.57
CA LYS A 441 -10.06 -6.06 4.31
C LYS A 441 -11.02 -5.01 4.88
N TYR A 442 -10.55 -4.17 5.80
CA TYR A 442 -11.37 -3.30 6.64
C TYR A 442 -11.03 -1.83 6.51
N THR A 443 -9.82 -1.49 6.04
CA THR A 443 -9.29 -0.14 6.09
C THR A 443 -8.30 0.14 4.96
N ALA A 444 -8.19 1.42 4.58
CA ALA A 444 -7.07 1.97 3.84
C ALA A 444 -5.91 2.31 4.80
N VAL A 445 -4.80 2.81 4.27
CA VAL A 445 -3.63 3.21 5.06
C VAL A 445 -3.32 4.68 4.85
N TRP A 446 -3.00 5.38 5.93
CA TRP A 446 -2.37 6.69 5.88
C TRP A 446 -0.98 6.66 6.52
N ASN A 447 -0.11 7.53 6.01
CA ASN A 447 1.34 7.47 6.21
C ASN A 447 1.82 7.85 7.65
N GLY A 448 0.91 8.10 8.59
CA GLY A 448 1.25 8.57 9.94
C GLY A 448 1.78 10.02 9.96
N ASP A 449 2.23 10.43 11.13
CA ASP A 449 2.69 11.79 11.42
C ASP A 449 4.04 12.07 10.74
N THR A 450 4.03 12.64 9.55
CA THR A 450 5.24 12.96 8.80
C THR A 450 5.67 14.40 9.03
N ARG A 451 6.99 14.66 9.11
CA ARG A 451 7.50 16.04 9.17
C ARG A 451 7.24 16.78 7.86
N SER A 452 6.84 18.05 8.00
CA SER A 452 6.70 18.99 6.87
C SER A 452 8.08 19.43 6.38
N THR A 453 8.77 18.52 5.69
CA THR A 453 10.09 18.71 5.06
C THR A 453 10.16 17.95 3.74
N PHE A 454 11.11 18.28 2.86
CA PHE A 454 11.35 17.50 1.64
C PHE A 454 11.75 16.05 1.95
N ALA A 455 12.53 15.81 3.02
CA ALA A 455 12.82 14.44 3.49
C ALA A 455 11.53 13.70 3.94
N GLY A 456 10.55 14.41 4.52
CA GLY A 456 9.23 13.85 4.82
C GLY A 456 8.45 13.48 3.57
N LEU A 457 8.51 14.30 2.53
CA LEU A 457 7.91 13.99 1.22
C LEU A 457 8.58 12.76 0.59
N GLU A 458 9.91 12.68 0.61
CA GLU A 458 10.67 11.52 0.09
C GLU A 458 10.29 10.21 0.80
N VAL A 459 10.25 10.21 2.13
CA VAL A 459 9.87 8.99 2.86
C VAL A 459 8.41 8.60 2.60
N SER A 460 7.52 9.56 2.40
CA SER A 460 6.13 9.30 2.06
C SER A 460 6.00 8.61 0.69
N MET A 461 6.80 9.00 -0.29
CA MET A 461 6.84 8.33 -1.59
C MET A 461 7.36 6.87 -1.47
N LYS A 462 8.44 6.66 -0.71
CA LYS A 462 8.97 5.31 -0.42
C LYS A 462 7.92 4.44 0.26
N ASN A 463 7.26 4.98 1.28
CA ASN A 463 6.22 4.29 2.04
C ASN A 463 5.01 3.90 1.17
N ALA A 464 4.57 4.77 0.25
CA ALA A 464 3.50 4.47 -0.69
C ALA A 464 3.81 3.24 -1.56
N LEU A 465 5.03 3.18 -2.13
CA LEU A 465 5.46 2.06 -2.96
C LEU A 465 5.63 0.76 -2.16
N ARG A 466 6.12 0.88 -0.94
CA ARG A 466 6.29 -0.26 -0.01
C ARG A 466 4.93 -0.80 0.46
N CYS A 467 3.97 0.06 0.76
CA CYS A 467 2.58 -0.33 1.05
C CYS A 467 1.93 -1.06 -0.12
N GLY A 468 2.20 -0.64 -1.35
CA GLY A 468 1.79 -1.37 -2.55
C GLY A 468 2.33 -2.80 -2.57
N ALA A 469 3.60 -3.00 -2.20
CA ALA A 469 4.25 -4.32 -2.19
C ALA A 469 3.70 -5.27 -1.10
N ILE A 470 3.08 -4.74 -0.04
CA ILE A 470 2.40 -5.52 1.01
C ILE A 470 0.88 -5.55 0.85
N ASN A 471 0.39 -5.21 -0.35
CA ASN A 471 -1.02 -5.27 -0.73
C ASN A 471 -1.96 -4.34 0.08
N PHE A 472 -1.49 -3.11 0.37
CA PHE A 472 -2.32 -2.00 0.82
C PHE A 472 -2.40 -0.93 -0.30
N PRO A 473 -3.20 -1.17 -1.35
CA PRO A 473 -3.21 -0.33 -2.55
C PRO A 473 -3.94 1.00 -2.39
N MET A 474 -4.80 1.15 -1.38
CA MET A 474 -5.46 2.41 -1.01
C MET A 474 -4.63 3.08 0.08
N TRP A 475 -3.79 4.00 -0.33
CA TRP A 475 -2.81 4.68 0.51
C TRP A 475 -2.85 6.20 0.28
N GLY A 476 -2.54 6.97 1.33
CA GLY A 476 -2.36 8.41 1.27
C GLY A 476 -1.48 8.93 2.39
N SER A 477 -1.22 10.23 2.41
CA SER A 477 -0.46 10.92 3.45
C SER A 477 -1.14 12.24 3.82
N ASP A 478 -0.86 12.73 5.04
CA ASP A 478 -1.17 14.10 5.42
C ASP A 478 -0.44 15.05 4.46
N THR A 479 -1.17 15.66 3.53
CA THR A 479 -0.59 16.50 2.48
C THR A 479 0.04 17.77 3.08
N GLY A 480 1.32 17.93 2.85
CA GLY A 480 2.15 18.96 3.47
C GLY A 480 2.88 18.50 4.73
N GLY A 481 2.64 17.27 5.18
CA GLY A 481 3.13 16.70 6.43
C GLY A 481 2.27 17.13 7.63
N TYR A 482 2.40 16.44 8.76
CA TYR A 482 1.70 16.75 10.02
C TYR A 482 2.56 17.59 10.95
N ILE A 483 3.79 17.14 11.22
CA ILE A 483 4.68 17.77 12.20
C ILE A 483 5.28 19.05 11.62
N ARG A 484 4.96 20.20 12.18
CA ARG A 484 5.30 21.57 11.75
C ARG A 484 4.43 22.07 10.59
N VAL A 485 4.47 23.37 10.39
CA VAL A 485 3.79 24.07 9.28
C VAL A 485 4.66 23.95 8.02
N PRO A 486 4.14 23.49 6.89
CA PRO A 486 4.92 23.39 5.66
C PRO A 486 5.24 24.77 5.08
N GLU A 487 6.44 24.93 4.55
CA GLU A 487 6.76 26.04 3.65
C GLU A 487 5.92 25.95 2.37
N LYS A 488 5.59 27.08 1.75
CA LYS A 488 4.73 27.17 0.57
C LYS A 488 5.16 26.21 -0.55
N GLU A 489 6.45 26.20 -0.89
CA GLU A 489 6.95 25.33 -1.96
C GLU A 489 6.75 23.86 -1.63
N LEU A 490 7.11 23.46 -0.42
CA LEU A 490 6.91 22.07 0.02
C LEU A 490 5.44 21.67 -0.03
N PHE A 491 4.55 22.57 0.43
CA PHE A 491 3.11 22.28 0.41
C PHE A 491 2.60 22.10 -1.03
N ALA A 492 3.04 22.97 -1.96
CA ALA A 492 2.71 22.84 -3.37
C ALA A 492 3.23 21.51 -3.96
N ARG A 493 4.49 21.13 -3.70
CA ARG A 493 5.07 19.85 -4.16
C ARG A 493 4.36 18.64 -3.58
N TRP A 494 3.93 18.72 -2.32
CA TRP A 494 3.15 17.66 -1.71
C TRP A 494 1.73 17.54 -2.28
N LEU A 495 1.06 18.67 -2.57
CA LEU A 495 -0.21 18.68 -3.31
C LEU A 495 -0.08 18.02 -4.69
N GLU A 496 1.01 18.30 -5.41
CA GLU A 496 1.34 17.65 -6.69
C GLU A 496 1.46 16.14 -6.55
N PHE A 497 2.18 15.65 -5.54
CA PHE A 497 2.33 14.21 -5.26
C PHE A 497 0.99 13.57 -4.85
N SER A 498 0.26 14.19 -3.93
CA SER A 498 -1.00 13.65 -3.42
C SER A 498 -2.09 13.57 -4.48
N ALA A 499 -2.03 14.41 -5.52
CA ALA A 499 -2.95 14.33 -6.66
C ALA A 499 -2.85 13.00 -7.43
N TYR A 500 -1.70 12.34 -7.36
CA TYR A 500 -1.41 11.04 -7.98
C TYR A 500 -1.13 9.94 -6.93
N SER A 501 -1.81 10.03 -5.79
CA SER A 501 -1.96 8.95 -4.82
C SER A 501 -3.43 8.53 -4.71
N PRO A 502 -3.74 7.28 -4.35
CA PRO A 502 -5.12 6.79 -4.32
C PRO A 502 -6.03 7.50 -3.33
N MET A 503 -5.49 8.00 -2.24
CA MET A 503 -6.17 8.81 -1.24
C MET A 503 -5.46 10.16 -1.12
N MET A 504 -6.23 11.25 -1.10
CA MET A 504 -5.72 12.61 -0.92
C MET A 504 -6.33 13.21 0.34
N GLU A 505 -5.52 13.33 1.38
CA GLU A 505 -5.89 13.92 2.66
C GLU A 505 -5.16 15.24 2.84
N ILE A 506 -5.88 16.34 3.22
CA ILE A 506 -5.31 17.68 3.30
C ILE A 506 -5.60 18.27 4.68
N LEU A 507 -4.52 18.56 5.41
CA LEU A 507 -4.58 19.24 6.70
C LEU A 507 -4.65 20.74 6.50
N ILE A 508 -5.65 21.35 7.11
CA ILE A 508 -5.73 22.78 7.36
C ILE A 508 -5.74 23.05 8.88
N GLY A 509 -5.55 24.28 9.31
CA GLY A 509 -5.53 24.61 10.73
C GLY A 509 -4.65 25.81 11.03
N PRO A 510 -4.27 26.04 12.29
CA PRO A 510 -3.50 27.21 12.65
C PRO A 510 -2.21 27.34 11.83
N LYS A 511 -2.03 28.49 11.17
CA LYS A 511 -0.86 28.83 10.35
C LYS A 511 -0.63 27.90 9.14
N ARG A 512 -1.65 27.13 8.73
CA ARG A 512 -1.54 26.22 7.57
C ARG A 512 -2.83 26.10 6.76
N THR A 513 -3.79 27.00 6.98
CA THR A 513 -4.99 27.07 6.16
C THR A 513 -4.64 27.69 4.81
N ILE A 514 -4.83 26.92 3.73
CA ILE A 514 -4.38 27.30 2.38
C ILE A 514 -4.86 28.69 1.98
N TRP A 515 -6.10 29.04 2.32
CA TRP A 515 -6.73 30.30 1.91
C TRP A 515 -6.61 31.46 2.91
N ASP A 516 -6.12 31.21 4.12
CA ASP A 516 -5.93 32.25 5.14
C ASP A 516 -4.44 32.54 5.41
N ASP A 517 -3.59 31.50 5.34
CA ASP A 517 -2.19 31.56 5.76
C ASP A 517 -1.20 31.61 4.57
N TYR A 518 -1.67 31.34 3.34
CA TYR A 518 -0.84 31.38 2.14
C TYR A 518 -1.44 32.32 1.09
N ASP A 519 -0.71 32.49 -0.01
CA ASP A 519 -1.10 33.40 -1.09
C ASP A 519 -2.02 32.73 -2.14
N GLU A 520 -2.56 33.55 -3.05
CA GLU A 520 -3.45 33.12 -4.13
C GLU A 520 -2.78 32.13 -5.10
N GLU A 521 -1.45 32.11 -5.20
CA GLU A 521 -0.73 31.12 -6.02
C GLU A 521 -0.91 29.73 -5.44
N LEU A 522 -0.70 29.53 -4.13
CA LEU A 522 -0.93 28.23 -3.49
C LEU A 522 -2.39 27.81 -3.55
N VAL A 523 -3.33 28.74 -3.37
CA VAL A 523 -4.77 28.47 -3.55
C VAL A 523 -5.05 27.96 -4.97
N GLY A 524 -4.45 28.59 -5.98
CA GLY A 524 -4.55 28.17 -7.38
C GLY A 524 -3.96 26.79 -7.64
N ILE A 525 -2.81 26.51 -7.05
CA ILE A 525 -2.16 25.19 -7.13
C ILE A 525 -3.04 24.13 -6.45
N ALA A 526 -3.52 24.38 -5.25
CA ALA A 526 -4.40 23.45 -4.53
C ALA A 526 -5.67 23.15 -5.34
N ARG A 527 -6.32 24.17 -5.91
CA ARG A 527 -7.48 23.98 -6.78
C ARG A 527 -7.15 23.08 -7.98
N THR A 528 -6.00 23.29 -8.61
CA THR A 528 -5.58 22.53 -9.80
C THR A 528 -5.27 21.08 -9.44
N GLN A 529 -4.51 20.83 -8.38
CA GLN A 529 -4.08 19.48 -7.99
C GLN A 529 -5.24 18.66 -7.43
N VAL A 530 -6.09 19.26 -6.60
CA VAL A 530 -7.30 18.59 -6.10
C VAL A 530 -8.27 18.26 -7.26
N ALA A 531 -8.45 19.18 -8.21
CA ALA A 531 -9.27 18.91 -9.39
C ALA A 531 -8.66 17.79 -10.25
N ALA A 532 -7.33 17.72 -10.40
CA ALA A 532 -6.64 16.63 -11.11
C ALA A 532 -6.85 15.28 -10.42
N HIS A 533 -6.78 15.23 -9.09
CA HIS A 533 -7.08 14.04 -8.30
C HIS A 533 -8.51 13.54 -8.53
N HIS A 534 -9.50 14.44 -8.42
CA HIS A 534 -10.92 14.13 -8.68
C HIS A 534 -11.16 13.67 -10.12
N ASP A 535 -10.50 14.29 -11.08
CA ASP A 535 -10.62 13.95 -12.50
C ASP A 535 -10.07 12.54 -12.81
N LEU A 536 -9.14 12.03 -12.00
CA LEU A 536 -8.60 10.66 -12.11
C LEU A 536 -9.41 9.60 -11.35
N ILE A 537 -10.47 9.94 -10.65
CA ILE A 537 -11.28 8.96 -9.89
C ILE A 537 -11.72 7.75 -10.74
N PRO A 538 -12.21 7.89 -11.98
CA PRO A 538 -12.56 6.74 -12.81
C PRO A 538 -11.39 5.78 -13.05
N TYR A 539 -10.20 6.32 -13.26
CA TYR A 539 -8.95 5.59 -13.47
C TYR A 539 -8.47 4.91 -12.18
N THR A 540 -8.35 5.68 -11.09
CA THR A 540 -7.91 5.20 -9.77
C THR A 540 -8.82 4.10 -9.24
N ARG A 541 -10.15 4.31 -9.32
CA ARG A 541 -11.16 3.35 -8.90
C ARG A 541 -11.06 2.03 -9.67
N SER A 542 -10.81 2.09 -10.97
CA SER A 542 -10.65 0.91 -11.82
C SER A 542 -9.40 0.12 -11.47
N TYR A 543 -8.26 0.79 -11.22
CA TYR A 543 -7.05 0.11 -10.78
C TYR A 543 -7.13 -0.40 -9.35
N LEU A 544 -7.87 0.26 -8.46
CA LEU A 544 -8.10 -0.29 -7.12
C LEU A 544 -8.98 -1.53 -7.16
N TYR A 545 -10.00 -1.55 -8.04
CA TYR A 545 -10.78 -2.76 -8.30
C TYR A 545 -9.90 -3.90 -8.84
N GLN A 546 -9.00 -3.61 -9.77
CA GLN A 546 -8.02 -4.57 -10.26
C GLN A 546 -7.07 -5.03 -9.14
N ALA A 547 -6.58 -4.12 -8.29
CA ALA A 547 -5.73 -4.44 -7.14
C ALA A 547 -6.43 -5.39 -6.16
N LYS A 548 -7.72 -5.19 -5.91
CA LYS A 548 -8.55 -6.10 -5.11
C LYS A 548 -8.59 -7.52 -5.70
N GLN A 549 -8.55 -7.66 -7.02
CA GLN A 549 -8.57 -8.96 -7.71
C GLN A 549 -7.18 -9.61 -7.77
N THR A 550 -6.18 -8.82 -8.08
CA THR A 550 -4.85 -9.30 -8.48
C THR A 550 -3.73 -9.04 -7.47
N GLY A 551 -3.96 -8.20 -6.46
CA GLY A 551 -2.92 -7.72 -5.56
C GLY A 551 -1.99 -6.65 -6.15
N MET A 552 -2.03 -6.38 -7.46
CA MET A 552 -1.18 -5.34 -8.08
C MET A 552 -1.62 -3.95 -7.66
N PRO A 553 -0.72 -3.14 -7.05
CA PRO A 553 -1.09 -1.84 -6.49
C PRO A 553 -1.45 -0.80 -7.56
N VAL A 554 -2.13 0.27 -7.13
CA VAL A 554 -2.39 1.46 -7.96
C VAL A 554 -1.10 2.24 -8.19
N MET A 555 -0.34 2.53 -7.13
CA MET A 555 1.02 3.08 -7.20
C MET A 555 2.01 1.92 -7.30
N ARG A 556 2.66 1.79 -8.45
CA ARG A 556 3.57 0.67 -8.74
C ARG A 556 5.00 1.17 -8.82
N SER A 557 5.91 0.59 -8.03
CA SER A 557 7.34 0.80 -8.25
C SER A 557 7.72 0.41 -9.67
N LEU A 558 8.74 1.07 -10.23
CA LEU A 558 9.16 0.78 -11.61
C LEU A 558 9.62 -0.67 -11.78
N ILE A 559 10.22 -1.27 -10.75
CA ILE A 559 10.61 -2.70 -10.83
C ILE A 559 9.39 -3.64 -10.91
N PHE A 560 8.26 -3.29 -10.31
CA PHE A 560 7.04 -4.10 -10.41
C PHE A 560 6.38 -3.98 -11.80
N ALA A 561 6.50 -2.82 -12.41
CA ALA A 561 5.98 -2.57 -13.75
C ALA A 561 6.92 -3.08 -14.87
N TYR A 562 8.24 -3.05 -14.61
CA TYR A 562 9.31 -3.41 -15.55
C TYR A 562 10.35 -4.34 -14.90
N PRO A 563 9.98 -5.59 -14.58
CA PRO A 563 10.83 -6.49 -13.78
C PRO A 563 12.14 -6.91 -14.47
N GLY A 564 12.26 -6.72 -15.80
CA GLY A 564 13.50 -6.97 -16.54
C GLY A 564 14.57 -5.87 -16.42
N GLU A 565 14.22 -4.72 -15.84
CA GLU A 565 15.08 -3.54 -15.75
C GLU A 565 15.74 -3.44 -14.37
N SER A 566 16.91 -4.05 -14.20
CA SER A 566 17.62 -4.09 -12.91
C SER A 566 17.95 -2.71 -12.32
N GLY A 567 18.07 -1.67 -13.15
CA GLY A 567 18.24 -0.28 -12.71
C GLY A 567 17.08 0.26 -11.87
N PHE A 568 15.93 -0.41 -11.86
CA PHE A 568 14.76 0.00 -11.08
C PHE A 568 14.61 -0.72 -9.74
N SER A 569 15.53 -1.61 -9.38
CA SER A 569 15.42 -2.46 -8.18
C SER A 569 15.23 -1.70 -6.87
N ASP A 570 15.78 -0.48 -6.76
CA ASP A 570 15.60 0.39 -5.58
C ASP A 570 15.18 1.82 -5.96
N SER A 571 14.61 2.01 -7.17
CA SER A 571 14.09 3.30 -7.65
C SER A 571 12.77 3.65 -6.93
N TRP A 572 12.69 4.86 -6.38
CA TRP A 572 11.59 5.29 -5.53
C TRP A 572 10.99 6.65 -5.92
N ASP A 573 11.76 7.48 -6.62
CA ASP A 573 11.41 8.86 -6.93
C ASP A 573 10.57 9.03 -8.20
N GLU A 574 10.25 7.89 -8.83
CA GLU A 574 9.36 7.75 -9.97
C GLU A 574 8.53 6.48 -9.82
N TYR A 575 7.27 6.52 -10.25
CA TYR A 575 6.40 5.37 -10.17
C TYR A 575 5.36 5.36 -11.30
N MET A 576 4.83 4.17 -11.59
CA MET A 576 3.65 4.04 -12.45
C MET A 576 2.39 4.21 -11.62
N TYR A 577 1.51 5.12 -12.03
CA TYR A 577 0.14 5.22 -11.54
C TYR A 577 -0.76 4.39 -12.45
N GLY A 578 -1.21 3.23 -11.97
CA GLY A 578 -1.73 2.16 -12.80
C GLY A 578 -0.66 1.65 -13.77
N GLU A 579 -1.06 1.37 -15.02
CA GLU A 579 -0.14 0.90 -16.08
C GLU A 579 0.22 1.99 -17.08
N ASN A 580 -0.47 3.12 -17.06
CA ASN A 580 -0.48 4.03 -18.19
C ASN A 580 0.22 5.36 -17.94
N ILE A 581 0.36 5.77 -16.69
CA ILE A 581 0.91 7.10 -16.32
C ILE A 581 2.17 6.90 -15.49
N LEU A 582 3.30 7.43 -15.97
CA LEU A 582 4.52 7.60 -15.18
C LEU A 582 4.46 8.94 -14.48
N VAL A 583 4.64 8.91 -13.17
CA VAL A 583 4.60 10.08 -12.28
C VAL A 583 5.98 10.32 -11.71
N ALA A 584 6.46 11.54 -11.82
CA ALA A 584 7.82 11.93 -11.38
C ALA A 584 7.76 13.17 -10.48
N PRO A 585 7.48 13.02 -9.16
CA PRO A 585 7.37 14.15 -8.24
C PRO A 585 8.70 14.89 -8.06
N VAL A 586 8.64 16.17 -7.70
CA VAL A 586 9.82 16.98 -7.39
C VAL A 586 10.08 16.95 -5.89
N THR A 587 11.26 16.47 -5.50
CA THR A 587 11.69 16.34 -4.09
C THR A 587 12.83 17.28 -3.71
N THR A 588 13.30 18.10 -4.63
CA THR A 588 14.39 19.07 -4.39
C THR A 588 13.84 20.48 -4.33
N ALA A 589 14.11 21.18 -3.24
CA ALA A 589 13.70 22.58 -3.07
C ALA A 589 14.32 23.48 -4.15
N GLY A 590 13.50 24.42 -4.65
CA GLY A 590 13.89 25.40 -5.69
C GLY A 590 13.99 24.83 -7.11
N ALA A 591 13.74 23.52 -7.30
CA ALA A 591 13.84 22.91 -8.61
C ALA A 591 12.67 23.32 -9.52
N THR A 592 12.97 23.74 -10.75
CA THR A 592 11.99 24.06 -11.81
C THR A 592 12.04 23.05 -12.96
N SER A 593 12.85 22.00 -12.82
CA SER A 593 12.94 20.85 -13.72
C SER A 593 13.50 19.68 -12.96
N ARG A 594 13.29 18.47 -13.46
CA ARG A 594 13.95 17.26 -12.95
C ARG A 594 14.28 16.29 -14.08
N ASN A 595 15.25 15.42 -13.81
CA ASN A 595 15.52 14.29 -14.68
C ASN A 595 14.47 13.19 -14.39
N VAL A 596 13.99 12.54 -15.46
CA VAL A 596 13.03 11.44 -15.41
C VAL A 596 13.57 10.29 -16.25
N THR A 597 13.66 9.12 -15.67
CA THR A 597 14.10 7.90 -16.35
C THR A 597 12.89 7.21 -16.99
N LEU A 598 12.68 7.42 -18.27
CA LEU A 598 11.59 6.79 -19.00
C LEU A 598 11.87 5.29 -19.19
N PRO A 599 10.99 4.39 -18.69
CA PRO A 599 11.12 2.96 -18.97
C PRO A 599 11.10 2.64 -20.47
N PRO A 600 11.50 1.43 -20.90
CA PRO A 600 11.42 1.02 -22.31
C PRO A 600 10.03 1.24 -22.92
N GLY A 601 9.98 1.62 -24.20
CA GLY A 601 8.75 1.94 -24.92
C GLY A 601 8.71 3.38 -25.40
N ARG A 602 7.55 3.85 -25.82
CA ARG A 602 7.35 5.24 -26.26
C ARG A 602 6.42 5.97 -25.31
N TRP A 603 6.75 7.23 -25.04
CA TRP A 603 6.12 8.05 -24.04
C TRP A 603 5.72 9.40 -24.60
N MET A 604 4.56 9.89 -24.24
CA MET A 604 4.16 11.26 -24.50
C MET A 604 4.27 12.07 -23.21
N ASN A 605 4.92 13.23 -23.25
CA ASN A 605 4.85 14.19 -22.15
C ASN A 605 3.39 14.63 -21.97
N TYR A 606 2.82 14.27 -20.80
CA TYR A 606 1.39 14.50 -20.57
C TYR A 606 1.05 15.98 -20.37
N ASN A 607 2.01 16.76 -19.88
CA ASN A 607 1.87 18.21 -19.66
C ASN A 607 2.09 19.03 -20.95
N ASP A 608 2.81 18.45 -21.93
CA ASP A 608 3.16 19.12 -23.20
C ASP A 608 2.82 18.20 -24.38
N LYS A 609 1.52 17.88 -24.51
CA LYS A 609 1.01 17.05 -25.65
C LYS A 609 1.08 17.86 -26.96
N PRO A 610 1.50 17.25 -28.08
CA PRO A 610 1.75 15.84 -28.32
C PRO A 610 3.23 15.44 -28.38
N THR A 611 4.13 16.00 -27.57
CA THR A 611 5.57 15.68 -27.61
C THR A 611 5.84 14.21 -27.23
N VAL A 612 6.26 13.39 -28.19
CA VAL A 612 6.59 11.96 -28.01
C VAL A 612 8.08 11.76 -27.84
N GLN A 613 8.46 10.86 -26.94
CA GLN A 613 9.85 10.49 -26.65
C GLN A 613 10.03 8.98 -26.63
N GLU A 614 11.19 8.53 -27.09
CA GLU A 614 11.63 7.14 -26.90
C GLU A 614 12.04 6.91 -25.44
N GLY A 615 11.64 5.80 -24.85
CA GLY A 615 12.05 5.36 -23.52
C GLY A 615 13.43 4.68 -23.49
N GLY A 616 13.76 4.05 -22.36
CA GLY A 616 15.07 3.46 -22.11
C GLY A 616 16.18 4.52 -21.89
N LYS A 617 15.81 5.75 -21.53
CA LYS A 617 16.75 6.87 -21.31
C LYS A 617 16.20 7.87 -20.29
N THR A 618 17.10 8.66 -19.74
CA THR A 618 16.72 9.80 -18.90
C THR A 618 16.48 11.05 -19.76
N VAL A 619 15.41 11.78 -19.44
CA VAL A 619 15.02 13.05 -20.06
C VAL A 619 14.87 14.12 -18.99
N THR A 620 15.12 15.39 -19.34
CA THR A 620 14.84 16.50 -18.45
C THR A 620 13.44 17.02 -18.70
N ALA A 621 12.60 17.00 -17.68
CA ALA A 621 11.23 17.52 -17.73
C ALA A 621 11.11 18.84 -16.97
N ALA A 622 10.43 19.81 -17.56
CA ALA A 622 10.10 21.06 -16.88
C ALA A 622 9.12 20.78 -15.73
N ALA A 623 9.34 21.38 -14.59
CA ALA A 623 8.56 21.23 -13.38
C ALA A 623 8.45 22.56 -12.61
N PRO A 624 7.90 23.62 -13.20
CA PRO A 624 7.60 24.83 -12.44
C PRO A 624 6.65 24.51 -11.30
N LEU A 625 6.64 25.34 -10.26
CA LEU A 625 5.77 25.13 -9.10
C LEU A 625 4.30 25.00 -9.54
N GLY A 626 3.61 24.00 -9.03
CA GLY A 626 2.25 23.65 -9.45
C GLY A 626 2.18 22.68 -10.64
N THR A 627 3.35 22.18 -11.13
CA THR A 627 3.40 21.25 -12.27
C THR A 627 4.27 20.04 -11.92
N ILE A 628 3.65 18.87 -11.80
CA ILE A 628 4.34 17.60 -11.66
C ILE A 628 4.62 17.00 -13.05
N PRO A 629 5.85 16.55 -13.36
CA PRO A 629 6.14 15.83 -14.60
C PRO A 629 5.38 14.51 -14.69
N LEU A 630 4.66 14.36 -15.80
CA LEU A 630 3.85 13.19 -16.12
C LEU A 630 4.13 12.73 -17.55
N PHE A 631 4.19 11.42 -17.71
CA PHE A 631 4.30 10.80 -19.04
C PHE A 631 3.25 9.72 -19.19
N VAL A 632 2.63 9.67 -20.36
CA VAL A 632 1.68 8.62 -20.72
C VAL A 632 2.31 7.71 -21.76
N ARG A 633 2.16 6.39 -21.58
CA ARG A 633 2.76 5.42 -22.50
C ARG A 633 1.94 5.29 -23.78
N GLU A 634 2.60 4.84 -24.82
CA GLU A 634 1.94 4.35 -26.04
C GLU A 634 0.93 3.25 -25.72
N GLY A 635 -0.24 3.29 -26.35
CA GLY A 635 -1.34 2.34 -26.12
C GLY A 635 -2.18 2.65 -24.88
N ALA A 636 -1.93 3.74 -24.19
CA ALA A 636 -2.64 4.08 -22.95
C ALA A 636 -4.12 4.39 -23.19
N ILE A 637 -4.94 3.97 -22.22
CA ILE A 637 -6.36 4.31 -22.09
C ILE A 637 -6.55 4.87 -20.67
N VAL A 638 -6.96 6.14 -20.57
CA VAL A 638 -7.06 6.86 -19.30
C VAL A 638 -8.46 7.42 -19.12
N PRO A 639 -9.39 6.70 -18.46
CA PRO A 639 -10.69 7.26 -18.06
C PRO A 639 -10.53 8.39 -17.06
N ARG A 640 -11.18 9.51 -17.31
CA ARG A 640 -11.15 10.74 -16.50
C ARG A 640 -12.56 11.32 -16.32
N GLY A 641 -12.71 12.18 -15.36
CA GLY A 641 -13.93 12.93 -15.06
C GLY A 641 -14.33 12.82 -13.61
N ASP A 642 -14.79 13.92 -13.04
CA ASP A 642 -15.34 13.91 -11.68
C ASP A 642 -16.74 13.26 -11.70
N ILE A 643 -16.76 11.93 -11.69
CA ILE A 643 -17.98 11.12 -11.71
C ILE A 643 -18.69 11.08 -10.35
N VAL A 644 -18.06 11.55 -9.29
CA VAL A 644 -18.57 11.43 -7.93
C VAL A 644 -19.64 12.47 -7.62
N ARG A 645 -19.58 13.62 -8.26
CA ARG A 645 -20.56 14.73 -8.11
C ARG A 645 -20.77 15.16 -6.65
N LEU A 646 -19.72 15.11 -5.84
CA LEU A 646 -19.83 15.24 -4.39
C LEU A 646 -20.39 16.60 -3.97
N ASN A 647 -19.60 17.63 -4.02
CA ASN A 647 -20.01 18.99 -3.71
C ASN A 647 -20.07 19.88 -4.97
N ASN A 648 -20.16 19.27 -6.12
CA ASN A 648 -19.98 19.91 -7.42
C ASN A 648 -21.25 20.61 -7.93
N ASN A 649 -22.31 20.61 -7.15
CA ASN A 649 -23.53 21.33 -7.45
C ASN A 649 -23.43 22.83 -7.22
N TRP A 650 -22.21 23.38 -7.04
CA TRP A 650 -22.00 24.83 -6.97
C TRP A 650 -22.33 25.55 -8.28
N GLU A 651 -22.30 24.83 -9.40
CA GLU A 651 -22.74 25.33 -10.70
C GLU A 651 -24.04 24.63 -11.12
N ALA A 652 -25.12 25.37 -11.25
CA ALA A 652 -26.45 24.80 -11.56
C ALA A 652 -26.49 23.99 -12.88
N ASN A 653 -25.53 24.18 -13.77
CA ASN A 653 -25.42 23.50 -15.07
C ASN A 653 -24.22 22.54 -15.14
N TRP A 654 -23.53 22.28 -14.03
CA TRP A 654 -22.40 21.37 -14.04
C TRP A 654 -22.88 19.93 -14.23
N LYS A 655 -22.35 19.27 -15.25
CA LYS A 655 -22.54 17.84 -15.50
C LYS A 655 -21.16 17.21 -15.56
N ALA A 656 -20.90 16.29 -14.62
CA ALA A 656 -19.76 15.41 -14.77
C ALA A 656 -19.88 14.65 -16.07
N LYS A 657 -18.83 14.64 -16.87
CA LYS A 657 -18.75 13.87 -18.09
C LYS A 657 -17.55 12.95 -18.00
N LEU A 658 -17.81 11.66 -18.19
CA LEU A 658 -16.74 10.71 -18.38
C LEU A 658 -15.97 11.06 -19.65
N ARG A 659 -14.66 11.17 -19.54
CA ARG A 659 -13.75 11.35 -20.66
C ARG A 659 -12.84 10.14 -20.73
N ILE A 660 -12.71 9.53 -21.90
CA ILE A 660 -11.77 8.42 -22.12
C ILE A 660 -10.66 8.96 -23.01
N GLU A 661 -9.52 9.31 -22.41
CA GLU A 661 -8.32 9.65 -23.18
C GLU A 661 -7.70 8.37 -23.73
N ILE A 662 -7.48 8.34 -25.05
CA ILE A 662 -6.93 7.20 -25.77
C ILE A 662 -5.70 7.66 -26.52
N PHE A 663 -4.61 6.95 -26.28
CA PHE A 663 -3.31 7.15 -26.91
C PHE A 663 -2.95 5.90 -27.74
N PRO A 664 -3.55 5.71 -28.92
CA PRO A 664 -3.42 4.47 -29.67
C PRO A 664 -1.95 4.12 -29.89
N ALA A 665 -1.61 2.83 -29.81
CA ALA A 665 -0.30 2.37 -30.25
C ALA A 665 -0.13 2.57 -31.75
N GLU A 666 1.10 2.66 -32.27
CA GLU A 666 1.36 2.70 -33.72
C GLU A 666 0.78 1.46 -34.41
N LYS A 667 0.86 0.30 -33.75
CA LYS A 667 0.29 -0.98 -34.21
C LYS A 667 -0.05 -1.88 -33.00
N GLY A 668 -1.00 -2.79 -33.19
CA GLY A 668 -1.39 -3.76 -32.16
C GLY A 668 -2.62 -3.31 -31.37
N ALA A 669 -2.82 -3.91 -30.21
CA ALA A 669 -3.99 -3.67 -29.38
C ALA A 669 -3.64 -3.38 -27.94
N SER A 670 -4.50 -2.61 -27.29
CA SER A 670 -4.48 -2.34 -25.85
C SER A 670 -5.88 -2.51 -25.24
N GLU A 671 -5.94 -2.79 -23.97
CA GLU A 671 -7.18 -2.99 -23.24
C GLU A 671 -7.10 -2.27 -21.88
N PHE A 672 -8.22 -1.75 -21.43
CA PHE A 672 -8.39 -1.20 -20.09
C PHE A 672 -9.67 -1.76 -19.47
N GLU A 673 -9.57 -2.23 -18.23
CA GLU A 673 -10.71 -2.71 -17.47
C GLU A 673 -11.30 -1.56 -16.64
N TYR A 674 -12.40 -0.98 -17.13
CA TYR A 674 -13.11 0.11 -16.48
C TYR A 674 -14.11 -0.43 -15.46
N PHE A 675 -14.00 -0.02 -14.20
CA PHE A 675 -14.96 -0.36 -13.16
C PHE A 675 -16.05 0.69 -13.06
N THR A 676 -17.29 0.30 -13.38
CA THR A 676 -18.46 1.21 -13.38
C THR A 676 -18.94 1.60 -11.98
N GLY A 677 -18.46 0.91 -10.93
CA GLY A 677 -18.95 0.96 -9.55
C GLY A 677 -19.69 -0.33 -9.17
N THR A 678 -20.18 -1.08 -10.13
CA THR A 678 -20.88 -2.35 -9.93
C THR A 678 -20.29 -3.51 -10.73
N ALA A 679 -19.75 -3.24 -11.92
CA ALA A 679 -19.19 -4.24 -12.82
C ALA A 679 -17.97 -3.70 -13.56
N ALA A 680 -17.09 -4.59 -13.99
CA ALA A 680 -15.97 -4.26 -14.87
C ALA A 680 -16.41 -4.35 -16.35
N GLN A 681 -15.97 -3.38 -17.16
CA GLN A 681 -16.21 -3.30 -18.60
C GLN A 681 -14.87 -3.09 -19.30
N LYS A 682 -14.67 -3.82 -20.42
CA LYS A 682 -13.42 -3.69 -21.18
C LYS A 682 -13.53 -2.60 -22.24
N ILE A 683 -12.56 -1.70 -22.25
CA ILE A 683 -12.32 -0.75 -23.33
C ILE A 683 -11.16 -1.29 -24.14
N ARG A 684 -11.39 -1.61 -25.42
CA ARG A 684 -10.39 -2.16 -26.34
C ARG A 684 -10.07 -1.16 -27.42
N VAL A 685 -8.79 -1.01 -27.71
CA VAL A 685 -8.28 -0.17 -28.78
C VAL A 685 -7.31 -1.00 -29.63
N SER A 686 -7.51 -1.03 -30.93
CA SER A 686 -6.57 -1.67 -31.87
C SER A 686 -6.20 -0.73 -33.00
N THR A 687 -4.96 -0.83 -33.47
CA THR A 687 -4.43 -0.09 -34.62
C THR A 687 -3.89 -1.08 -35.66
N GLU A 688 -4.44 -1.02 -36.86
CA GLU A 688 -4.05 -1.82 -38.02
C GLU A 688 -3.88 -0.91 -39.23
N GLY A 689 -2.63 -0.69 -39.62
CA GLY A 689 -2.29 0.23 -40.70
C GLY A 689 -2.75 1.66 -40.40
N ASP A 690 -3.64 2.19 -41.24
CA ASP A 690 -4.23 3.53 -41.08
C ASP A 690 -5.61 3.53 -40.39
N ARG A 691 -5.95 2.44 -39.72
CA ARG A 691 -7.22 2.27 -39.01
C ARG A 691 -7.01 2.12 -37.48
N VAL A 692 -7.75 2.92 -36.70
CA VAL A 692 -7.88 2.76 -35.26
C VAL A 692 -9.31 2.36 -34.91
N THR A 693 -9.48 1.26 -34.19
CA THR A 693 -10.80 0.75 -33.75
C THR A 693 -10.88 0.81 -32.23
N ILE A 694 -11.98 1.36 -31.70
CA ILE A 694 -12.26 1.52 -30.27
C ILE A 694 -13.58 0.85 -29.96
N GLN A 695 -13.60 -0.08 -29.00
CA GLN A 695 -14.79 -0.86 -28.66
C GLN A 695 -14.98 -0.93 -27.14
N PHE A 696 -16.19 -0.69 -26.65
CA PHE A 696 -16.57 -0.89 -25.26
C PHE A 696 -18.08 -1.11 -25.08
N GLY A 697 -18.43 -1.78 -23.99
CA GLY A 697 -19.79 -1.96 -23.52
C GLY A 697 -20.38 -0.69 -22.89
N ASP A 698 -21.48 -0.81 -22.19
CA ASP A 698 -22.07 0.30 -21.43
C ASP A 698 -21.20 0.62 -20.20
N LEU A 699 -20.64 1.82 -20.16
CA LEU A 699 -19.82 2.29 -19.06
C LEU A 699 -20.63 2.91 -17.90
N GLY A 700 -21.98 2.89 -17.99
CA GLY A 700 -22.88 3.45 -16.99
C GLY A 700 -22.98 4.99 -17.00
N GLU A 701 -22.18 5.66 -17.82
CA GLU A 701 -22.13 7.11 -17.96
C GLU A 701 -22.07 7.50 -19.43
N GLU A 702 -22.66 8.63 -19.78
CA GLU A 702 -22.41 9.26 -21.08
C GLU A 702 -21.13 10.13 -20.99
N GLY A 703 -20.41 10.24 -22.09
CA GLY A 703 -19.14 10.92 -22.09
C GLY A 703 -18.59 11.27 -23.46
N VAL A 704 -17.28 11.48 -23.50
CA VAL A 704 -16.53 11.74 -24.72
C VAL A 704 -15.29 10.86 -24.82
N LEU A 705 -15.00 10.39 -26.02
CA LEU A 705 -13.69 9.85 -26.37
C LEU A 705 -12.79 11.00 -26.77
N GLU A 706 -11.59 11.07 -26.22
CA GLU A 706 -10.53 11.98 -26.62
C GLU A 706 -9.36 11.15 -27.17
N VAL A 707 -9.29 11.05 -28.51
CA VAL A 707 -8.32 10.20 -29.18
C VAL A 707 -7.17 11.02 -29.73
N TYR A 708 -5.96 10.74 -29.29
CA TYR A 708 -4.73 11.40 -29.74
C TYR A 708 -4.21 10.72 -31.01
N CYS A 709 -4.54 11.29 -32.16
CA CYS A 709 -4.20 10.75 -33.48
C CYS A 709 -4.08 11.85 -34.50
N ARG A 710 -3.46 11.56 -35.66
CA ARG A 710 -3.53 12.44 -36.83
C ARG A 710 -4.97 12.56 -37.31
N LYS A 711 -5.30 13.60 -38.04
CA LYS A 711 -6.66 13.83 -38.53
C LYS A 711 -7.16 12.66 -39.36
N ALA A 712 -8.23 12.01 -38.91
CA ALA A 712 -8.85 10.91 -39.63
C ALA A 712 -9.57 11.42 -40.92
N LYS A 713 -9.52 10.61 -41.99
CA LYS A 713 -10.29 10.84 -43.19
C LYS A 713 -11.77 10.57 -42.94
N ASP A 714 -12.07 9.46 -42.30
CA ASP A 714 -13.42 9.06 -41.95
C ASP A 714 -13.50 8.67 -40.47
N VAL A 715 -14.61 9.04 -39.83
CA VAL A 715 -14.97 8.66 -38.45
C VAL A 715 -16.32 7.95 -38.50
N VAL A 716 -16.35 6.70 -38.11
CA VAL A 716 -17.57 5.87 -38.09
C VAL A 716 -17.88 5.45 -36.67
N LYS A 717 -19.12 5.63 -36.20
CA LYS A 717 -19.57 5.17 -34.90
C LYS A 717 -20.80 4.28 -35.06
N ASN A 718 -20.73 3.06 -34.53
CA ASN A 718 -21.80 2.06 -34.64
C ASN A 718 -22.30 1.86 -36.08
N GLY A 719 -21.39 1.84 -37.06
CA GLY A 719 -21.69 1.71 -38.47
C GLY A 719 -22.17 2.99 -39.17
N VAL A 720 -22.31 4.10 -38.48
CA VAL A 720 -22.74 5.39 -39.02
C VAL A 720 -21.55 6.31 -39.20
N LYS A 721 -21.36 6.84 -40.42
CA LYS A 721 -20.31 7.84 -40.71
C LYS A 721 -20.70 9.18 -40.06
N LEU A 722 -19.81 9.73 -39.24
CA LEU A 722 -19.98 10.99 -38.53
C LEU A 722 -19.53 12.19 -39.37
N ARG A 723 -20.11 13.36 -39.09
CA ARG A 723 -19.79 14.63 -39.76
C ARG A 723 -18.90 15.49 -38.83
N ALA A 724 -17.81 16.00 -39.41
CA ALA A 724 -16.94 16.94 -38.70
C ALA A 724 -17.67 18.23 -38.32
N GLY A 725 -17.40 18.71 -37.10
CA GLY A 725 -17.98 19.93 -36.56
C GLY A 725 -19.32 19.75 -35.85
N SER A 726 -20.19 18.83 -36.30
CA SER A 726 -21.46 18.52 -35.63
C SER A 726 -21.38 17.30 -34.73
N ASP A 727 -20.85 16.17 -35.26
CA ASP A 727 -20.90 14.89 -34.57
C ASP A 727 -19.56 14.57 -33.87
N TYR A 728 -18.46 15.15 -34.33
CA TYR A 728 -17.14 15.11 -33.69
C TYR A 728 -16.34 16.38 -33.97
N ARG A 729 -15.29 16.63 -33.15
CA ARG A 729 -14.36 17.75 -33.31
C ARG A 729 -12.92 17.23 -33.38
N TYR A 730 -12.09 17.85 -34.23
CA TYR A 730 -10.65 17.62 -34.28
C TYR A 730 -9.89 18.90 -33.99
N GLU A 731 -8.95 18.86 -33.08
CA GLU A 731 -8.08 19.96 -32.68
C GLU A 731 -6.66 19.68 -33.20
N ALA A 732 -6.22 20.45 -34.18
CA ALA A 732 -4.95 20.19 -34.86
C ALA A 732 -3.71 20.46 -33.98
N GLY A 733 -3.77 21.47 -33.09
CA GLY A 733 -2.65 21.82 -32.21
C GLY A 733 -2.29 20.70 -31.22
N THR A 734 -3.28 20.03 -30.65
CA THR A 734 -3.10 18.92 -29.72
C THR A 734 -3.21 17.55 -30.39
N GLN A 735 -3.52 17.49 -31.70
CA GLN A 735 -3.81 16.28 -32.46
C GLN A 735 -4.89 15.40 -31.78
N LYS A 736 -5.92 16.05 -31.23
CA LYS A 736 -6.98 15.41 -30.44
C LYS A 736 -8.29 15.36 -31.21
N LEU A 737 -8.86 14.17 -31.34
CA LEU A 737 -10.20 13.93 -31.87
C LEU A 737 -11.17 13.70 -30.69
N THR A 738 -12.28 14.45 -30.62
CA THR A 738 -13.29 14.32 -29.57
C THR A 738 -14.61 13.83 -30.16
N ILE A 739 -15.11 12.69 -29.64
CA ILE A 739 -16.34 12.03 -30.10
C ILE A 739 -17.26 11.79 -28.91
N PRO A 740 -18.48 12.32 -28.86
CA PRO A 740 -19.47 12.01 -27.83
C PRO A 740 -19.92 10.54 -27.91
N PHE A 741 -20.14 9.93 -26.74
CA PHE A 741 -20.73 8.58 -26.66
C PHE A 741 -21.83 8.51 -25.58
N LYS A 742 -22.71 7.51 -25.75
CA LYS A 742 -23.73 7.12 -24.77
C LYS A 742 -23.95 5.60 -24.93
N GLY A 743 -23.83 4.86 -23.83
CA GLY A 743 -23.95 3.39 -23.85
C GLY A 743 -22.82 2.74 -24.65
N VAL A 744 -23.14 1.63 -25.32
CA VAL A 744 -22.17 0.83 -26.12
C VAL A 744 -21.64 1.60 -27.31
N ALA A 745 -20.35 1.54 -27.54
CA ALA A 745 -19.73 2.16 -28.72
C ALA A 745 -18.73 1.22 -29.43
N ASN A 746 -18.82 1.27 -30.77
CA ASN A 746 -17.80 0.79 -31.70
C ASN A 746 -17.43 1.96 -32.60
N VAL A 747 -16.21 2.47 -32.48
CA VAL A 747 -15.71 3.62 -33.24
C VAL A 747 -14.55 3.18 -34.11
N GLU A 748 -14.65 3.51 -35.39
CA GLU A 748 -13.57 3.29 -36.37
C GLU A 748 -13.09 4.64 -36.90
N LEU A 749 -11.79 4.88 -36.80
CA LEU A 749 -11.10 6.01 -37.42
C LEU A 749 -10.30 5.47 -38.60
N VAL A 750 -10.58 5.95 -39.78
CA VAL A 750 -9.97 5.46 -41.05
C VAL A 750 -9.14 6.56 -41.69
N GLY A 751 -8.02 6.23 -42.28
CA GLY A 751 -7.10 7.17 -42.88
C GLY A 751 -6.44 8.08 -41.81
N THR A 752 -6.05 7.47 -40.69
CA THR A 752 -5.39 8.16 -39.55
C THR A 752 -4.14 7.40 -39.11
N ALA A 753 -3.36 7.99 -38.24
CA ALA A 753 -2.26 7.34 -37.56
C ALA A 753 -2.20 7.82 -36.09
N SER A 754 -1.71 6.96 -35.21
CA SER A 754 -1.39 7.33 -33.83
C SER A 754 -0.44 8.55 -33.82
N VAL A 755 -0.50 9.36 -32.77
CA VAL A 755 0.53 10.40 -32.49
C VAL A 755 1.91 9.80 -32.26
N PHE A 756 2.00 8.51 -31.91
CA PHE A 756 3.26 7.77 -31.75
C PHE A 756 3.81 7.25 -33.08
N ALA A 757 3.04 7.28 -34.19
CA ALA A 757 3.53 6.86 -35.49
C ALA A 757 4.60 7.85 -36.03
N ARG A 758 5.72 7.31 -36.55
CA ARG A 758 6.84 8.05 -37.16
C ARG A 758 6.47 8.74 -38.46
#